data_4da93da9016838225efeadcb30724001
#
_entry.id   4da93da9016838225efeadcb30724001
#
_cell.length_a   1.000
_cell.length_b   1.000
_cell.length_c   1.000
_cell.angle_alpha   90.00
_cell.angle_beta   90.00
_cell.angle_gamma   90.00
#
_symmetry.space_group_name_H-M   'P 1'
#
loop_
_entity.id
_entity.type
_entity.pdbx_description
1 polymer ?
#
loop_
_entity_poly.entity_id
_entity_poly.type
_entity_poly.pdbx_seq_one_letter_code
_entity_poly.pdbx_strand_id
1 'polypeptide(L)'
;FKLLLIALLIPAWANAAGWDESEYKRIEQSIKLPDFAQNGKVYDITKYGAKLSNSAAQNQKAINKLIALVSKKGGGCVVIPKGTWKTGAIEMKSRVKLEVQKDATLQFVFDTKLYPLVRTSWEGLACWNYSPCIYAYKATDIAITGEGTIDGGGNMETWWPMCGAKKFNFQEGVTKEAQSLGSRAKLLKQAEDGVDFDQRKFGLGQGLRPQLINFVRSERILIQGVKLLNSPFWVIHPLLCKNITVKGVTIWNEGPNGDGCDPEACENVLIEDCIFHTGDDCIAIKSGRNNDGRLWNQPSRNIIIRNCEMQDGHGGVVIGSEISGGCENVYAENCRMDSPNLERILRIKTNNCRGGLIQNINMRKVTVGQCKEAVLKINLDYERKEICYRGFEPTVRNVSMEDVTCQKSNYGVLIIGRNEVENVYDINVKNCTFNGVLKKPVQMTGKTRNVKFDNLVINGSLILDKAEQPYQNYSEWLTHSEMHRVPHSYLLDFSKKPKWSYVMGIEMEGMLDTYLYYKDKSTFNAKNAFKGTESAADHESIIDYLKEYPAKMIDEKGNITGYKYEDFNLDNVRTAKFILRMQNLFPNKGNEQALKTLFKQLQNQPRTKEGVYWHKAIYANQVWLDGIFMGLPFYCNYAVQNLKPKKAKKILDDAVDQMIKTDYRTYDEKTQLWKHAWDETHEQFWADKENGKSQHTWARALGWYVMAMTECLDAMPEDYARRGEVISLLNKAMESVVKYQDKKTGVWYDVMDVKDPRNYLESTASSMFAYVLLKGYRKGYLSEKFRDAGVKAYKGIIDQFIQVNPDKTISLTKCCSVSGLGPGPGPYVKKPNFKRDGSFNYYMSEPIRDNDAKGVGPFIWASLEMEMQGLNK
;
A
#
# COMPACT_ATOMS: atom_id res chain seq x y z
N PHE A 1 -11.06 65.53 3.19
CA PHE A 1 -11.46 64.12 2.92
C PHE A 1 -10.32 63.19 3.33
N LYS A 2 -10.44 62.63 4.53
CA LYS A 2 -9.53 61.54 5.01
C LYS A 2 -10.18 60.20 4.65
N LEU A 3 -9.54 59.47 3.73
CA LEU A 3 -9.85 58.03 3.51
C LEU A 3 -9.27 57.24 4.68
N LEU A 4 -10.12 56.61 5.46
CA LEU A 4 -9.75 55.57 6.40
C LEU A 4 -9.58 54.27 5.64
N LEU A 5 -8.37 53.77 5.48
CA LEU A 5 -8.09 52.41 5.04
C LEU A 5 -8.33 51.50 6.25
N ILE A 6 -9.46 50.76 6.26
CA ILE A 6 -9.66 49.64 7.16
C ILE A 6 -8.93 48.45 6.54
N ALA A 7 -7.75 48.16 7.04
CA ALA A 7 -7.06 46.91 6.77
C ALA A 7 -7.81 45.80 7.52
N LEU A 8 -8.58 44.99 6.81
CA LEU A 8 -9.10 43.74 7.27
C LEU A 8 -7.90 42.82 7.52
N LEU A 9 -7.47 42.73 8.78
CA LEU A 9 -6.62 41.66 9.24
C LEU A 9 -7.41 40.36 9.17
N ILE A 10 -7.28 39.65 8.07
CA ILE A 10 -7.64 38.24 8.00
C ILE A 10 -6.58 37.49 8.80
N PRO A 11 -6.89 36.84 9.91
CA PRO A 11 -5.90 35.99 10.58
C PRO A 11 -5.60 34.83 9.64
N ALA A 12 -4.38 34.76 9.14
CA ALA A 12 -3.85 33.60 8.44
C ALA A 12 -3.68 32.46 9.46
N TRP A 13 -4.76 31.80 9.81
CA TRP A 13 -4.72 30.51 10.45
C TRP A 13 -4.55 29.49 9.34
N ALA A 14 -3.30 29.25 8.96
CA ALA A 14 -2.94 28.03 8.26
C ALA A 14 -3.02 26.88 9.29
N ASN A 15 -4.25 26.46 9.63
CA ASN A 15 -4.45 25.25 10.38
C ASN A 15 -4.04 24.09 9.47
N ALA A 16 -2.97 23.41 9.82
CA ALA A 16 -2.67 22.10 9.26
C ALA A 16 -3.90 21.21 9.44
N ALA A 17 -4.27 20.42 8.41
CA ALA A 17 -5.35 19.45 8.50
C ALA A 17 -5.16 18.58 9.76
N GLY A 18 -6.16 18.52 10.63
CA GLY A 18 -6.08 17.78 11.88
C GLY A 18 -7.39 17.84 12.67
N TRP A 19 -7.48 16.96 13.67
CA TRP A 19 -8.63 16.90 14.57
C TRP A 19 -8.70 18.14 15.44
N ASP A 20 -9.85 18.84 15.41
CA ASP A 20 -10.14 19.99 16.27
C ASP A 20 -11.13 19.58 17.37
N GLU A 21 -10.63 19.38 18.59
CA GLU A 21 -11.42 18.94 19.73
C GLU A 21 -12.44 20.01 20.19
N SER A 22 -12.12 21.28 19.98
CA SER A 22 -13.02 22.38 20.36
C SER A 22 -14.22 22.44 19.42
N GLU A 23 -13.97 22.29 18.14
CA GLU A 23 -15.03 22.25 17.12
C GLU A 23 -15.87 20.98 17.25
N TYR A 24 -15.25 19.81 17.49
CA TYR A 24 -15.96 18.57 17.77
C TYR A 24 -16.97 18.73 18.93
N LYS A 25 -16.54 19.27 20.07
CA LYS A 25 -17.40 19.51 21.22
C LYS A 25 -18.50 20.53 20.95
N ARG A 26 -18.18 21.58 20.18
CA ARG A 26 -19.16 22.58 19.75
C ARG A 26 -20.27 21.93 18.92
N ILE A 27 -19.88 21.05 17.97
CA ILE A 27 -20.81 20.31 17.12
C ILE A 27 -21.68 19.38 17.98
N GLU A 28 -21.09 18.59 18.86
CA GLU A 28 -21.79 17.67 19.74
C GLU A 28 -22.86 18.40 20.56
N GLN A 29 -22.53 19.53 21.15
CA GLN A 29 -23.46 20.35 21.92
C GLN A 29 -24.56 21.02 21.08
N SER A 30 -24.34 21.19 19.78
CA SER A 30 -25.31 21.80 18.85
C SER A 30 -26.43 20.84 18.44
N ILE A 31 -26.20 19.52 18.54
CA ILE A 31 -27.15 18.49 18.13
C ILE A 31 -28.25 18.36 19.17
N LYS A 32 -29.48 18.59 18.74
CA LYS A 32 -30.64 18.59 19.64
C LYS A 32 -31.54 17.39 19.39
N LEU A 33 -31.87 16.69 20.45
CA LEU A 33 -32.83 15.59 20.43
C LEU A 33 -34.28 16.10 20.36
N PRO A 34 -35.22 15.26 19.88
CA PRO A 34 -36.63 15.54 19.98
C PRO A 34 -37.05 15.78 21.42
N ASP A 35 -37.92 16.74 21.62
CA ASP A 35 -38.52 17.01 22.93
C ASP A 35 -39.90 16.34 23.04
N PHE A 36 -40.02 15.31 23.85
CA PHE A 36 -41.24 14.59 24.15
C PHE A 36 -41.68 14.78 25.61
N ALA A 37 -41.07 15.67 26.37
CA ALA A 37 -41.28 15.77 27.82
C ALA A 37 -42.75 16.05 28.26
N GLN A 38 -43.55 16.65 27.39
CA GLN A 38 -44.94 16.93 27.69
C GLN A 38 -45.94 15.86 27.21
N ASN A 39 -45.48 14.75 26.58
CA ASN A 39 -46.34 13.87 25.79
C ASN A 39 -46.23 12.39 26.17
N GLY A 40 -46.13 12.04 27.45
CA GLY A 40 -46.03 10.66 27.95
C GLY A 40 -47.21 9.72 27.60
N LYS A 41 -48.11 10.12 26.70
CA LYS A 41 -49.26 9.30 26.29
C LYS A 41 -48.84 8.23 25.29
N VAL A 42 -49.19 6.98 25.60
CA VAL A 42 -48.93 5.79 24.81
C VAL A 42 -50.20 5.33 24.10
N TYR A 43 -50.07 5.04 22.80
CA TYR A 43 -51.16 4.65 21.93
C TYR A 43 -50.80 3.33 21.22
N ASP A 44 -51.36 2.23 21.67
CA ASP A 44 -51.17 0.89 21.07
C ASP A 44 -52.02 0.76 19.80
N ILE A 45 -51.41 0.43 18.66
CA ILE A 45 -52.10 0.32 17.37
C ILE A 45 -53.28 -0.65 17.39
N THR A 46 -53.23 -1.68 18.22
CA THR A 46 -54.31 -2.69 18.33
C THR A 46 -55.61 -2.08 18.81
N LYS A 47 -55.56 -1.05 19.62
CA LYS A 47 -56.73 -0.31 20.15
C LYS A 47 -57.32 0.69 19.14
N TYR A 48 -56.64 0.85 17.99
CA TYR A 48 -56.99 1.80 16.93
C TYR A 48 -57.21 1.13 15.58
N GLY A 49 -57.53 -0.16 15.57
CA GLY A 49 -57.99 -0.90 14.39
C GLY A 49 -56.91 -1.69 13.64
N ALA A 50 -55.68 -1.65 14.07
CA ALA A 50 -54.65 -2.54 13.54
C ALA A 50 -54.84 -3.95 14.12
N LYS A 51 -54.71 -4.98 13.30
CA LYS A 51 -54.78 -6.40 13.70
C LYS A 51 -53.75 -7.22 12.89
N LEU A 52 -53.24 -8.28 13.47
CA LEU A 52 -52.35 -9.20 12.79
C LEU A 52 -53.00 -9.89 11.57
N SER A 53 -54.33 -10.08 11.65
CA SER A 53 -55.16 -10.66 10.58
C SER A 53 -55.57 -9.67 9.47
N ASN A 54 -55.32 -8.39 9.63
CA ASN A 54 -55.66 -7.38 8.63
C ASN A 54 -54.77 -7.50 7.40
N SER A 55 -55.27 -7.05 6.22
CA SER A 55 -54.44 -6.78 5.06
C SER A 55 -53.46 -5.63 5.35
N ALA A 56 -52.39 -5.57 4.58
CA ALA A 56 -51.41 -4.48 4.70
C ALA A 56 -52.04 -3.10 4.51
N ALA A 57 -53.00 -2.95 3.57
CA ALA A 57 -53.75 -1.72 3.34
C ALA A 57 -54.59 -1.30 4.55
N GLN A 58 -55.22 -2.25 5.24
CA GLN A 58 -56.02 -1.97 6.45
C GLN A 58 -55.15 -1.51 7.62
N ASN A 59 -54.01 -2.19 7.84
CA ASN A 59 -53.05 -1.78 8.87
C ASN A 59 -52.39 -0.43 8.54
N GLN A 60 -52.03 -0.21 7.31
CA GLN A 60 -51.49 1.09 6.87
C GLN A 60 -52.45 2.22 7.18
N LYS A 61 -53.74 2.07 6.83
CA LYS A 61 -54.78 3.05 7.11
C LYS A 61 -54.94 3.29 8.60
N ALA A 62 -54.95 2.24 9.41
CA ALA A 62 -55.10 2.31 10.86
C ALA A 62 -53.94 3.04 11.52
N ILE A 63 -52.69 2.65 11.17
CA ILE A 63 -51.46 3.24 11.70
C ILE A 63 -51.35 4.72 11.31
N ASN A 64 -51.53 5.06 10.03
CA ASN A 64 -51.45 6.44 9.57
C ASN A 64 -52.52 7.33 10.19
N LYS A 65 -53.76 6.83 10.35
CA LYS A 65 -54.82 7.54 11.04
C LYS A 65 -54.45 7.80 12.53
N LEU A 66 -53.86 6.82 13.19
CA LEU A 66 -53.41 6.95 14.57
C LEU A 66 -52.28 7.97 14.70
N ILE A 67 -51.26 7.91 13.86
CA ILE A 67 -50.14 8.88 13.85
C ILE A 67 -50.70 10.31 13.68
N ALA A 68 -51.60 10.52 12.72
CA ALA A 68 -52.21 11.82 12.49
C ALA A 68 -53.04 12.31 13.72
N LEU A 69 -53.77 11.39 14.36
CA LEU A 69 -54.52 11.68 15.58
C LEU A 69 -53.60 12.09 16.73
N VAL A 70 -52.53 11.34 16.96
CA VAL A 70 -51.58 11.59 18.05
C VAL A 70 -50.86 12.93 17.82
N SER A 71 -50.42 13.22 16.62
CA SER A 71 -49.82 14.52 16.28
C SER A 71 -50.80 15.69 16.53
N LYS A 72 -52.07 15.55 16.11
CA LYS A 72 -53.13 16.57 16.35
C LYS A 72 -53.42 16.79 17.83
N LYS A 73 -53.29 15.76 18.67
CA LYS A 73 -53.45 15.81 20.11
C LYS A 73 -52.23 16.38 20.86
N GLY A 74 -51.26 16.89 20.15
CA GLY A 74 -50.05 17.48 20.72
C GLY A 74 -48.87 16.55 20.80
N GLY A 75 -49.02 15.28 20.37
CA GLY A 75 -47.95 14.30 20.29
C GLY A 75 -48.13 13.11 21.24
N GLY A 76 -47.17 12.18 21.19
CA GLY A 76 -47.19 10.96 21.98
C GLY A 76 -46.43 9.79 21.32
N CYS A 77 -46.51 8.65 22.00
CA CYS A 77 -45.85 7.41 21.55
C CYS A 77 -46.89 6.48 20.90
N VAL A 78 -46.71 6.16 19.63
CA VAL A 78 -47.45 5.11 18.90
C VAL A 78 -46.65 3.82 19.00
N VAL A 79 -47.22 2.79 19.59
CA VAL A 79 -46.56 1.52 19.86
C VAL A 79 -46.99 0.45 18.86
N ILE A 80 -46.01 -0.20 18.26
CA ILE A 80 -46.16 -1.43 17.49
C ILE A 80 -45.78 -2.59 18.42
N PRO A 81 -46.77 -3.32 18.97
CA PRO A 81 -46.49 -4.40 19.91
C PRO A 81 -46.01 -5.67 19.22
N LYS A 82 -45.59 -6.66 20.01
CA LYS A 82 -45.13 -7.98 19.53
C LYS A 82 -46.03 -8.57 18.44
N GLY A 83 -45.38 -9.13 17.40
CA GLY A 83 -46.01 -9.76 16.23
C GLY A 83 -45.54 -9.17 14.91
N THR A 84 -45.94 -9.80 13.80
CA THR A 84 -45.58 -9.33 12.46
C THR A 84 -46.71 -8.50 11.84
N TRP A 85 -46.46 -7.22 11.71
CA TRP A 85 -47.44 -6.23 11.25
C TRP A 85 -47.17 -5.87 9.79
N LYS A 86 -47.94 -6.49 8.87
CA LYS A 86 -47.88 -6.17 7.43
C LYS A 86 -48.51 -4.80 7.17
N THR A 87 -47.80 -3.96 6.41
CA THR A 87 -48.25 -2.58 6.11
C THR A 87 -47.73 -2.11 4.75
N GLY A 88 -48.29 -1.03 4.21
CA GLY A 88 -47.68 -0.16 3.19
C GLY A 88 -47.03 1.06 3.82
N ALA A 89 -46.78 2.11 3.05
CA ALA A 89 -46.05 3.29 3.47
C ALA A 89 -46.70 3.96 4.72
N ILE A 90 -45.88 4.37 5.69
CA ILE A 90 -46.26 5.07 6.90
C ILE A 90 -45.76 6.51 6.83
N GLU A 91 -46.66 7.48 7.12
CA GLU A 91 -46.32 8.90 7.20
C GLU A 91 -46.19 9.36 8.63
N MET A 92 -44.97 9.69 9.06
CA MET A 92 -44.72 10.30 10.37
C MET A 92 -45.19 11.76 10.41
N LYS A 93 -45.65 12.19 11.55
CA LYS A 93 -46.11 13.57 11.81
C LYS A 93 -45.39 14.17 13.02
N SER A 94 -45.35 15.50 13.11
CA SER A 94 -44.64 16.21 14.19
C SER A 94 -45.08 15.72 15.57
N ARG A 95 -44.13 15.65 16.50
CA ARG A 95 -44.26 15.25 17.89
C ARG A 95 -44.76 13.81 18.10
N VAL A 96 -44.49 12.92 17.15
CA VAL A 96 -44.84 11.50 17.25
C VAL A 96 -43.57 10.66 17.36
N LYS A 97 -43.53 9.81 18.37
CA LYS A 97 -42.58 8.69 18.53
C LYS A 97 -43.25 7.40 18.05
N LEU A 98 -42.70 6.73 17.08
CA LEU A 98 -43.07 5.37 16.67
C LEU A 98 -42.16 4.37 17.39
N GLU A 99 -42.73 3.58 18.30
CA GLU A 99 -41.97 2.58 19.05
C GLU A 99 -42.28 1.16 18.53
N VAL A 100 -41.28 0.51 17.96
CA VAL A 100 -41.36 -0.89 17.54
C VAL A 100 -40.81 -1.75 18.67
N GLN A 101 -41.69 -2.40 19.41
CA GLN A 101 -41.32 -3.14 20.62
C GLN A 101 -40.46 -4.38 20.28
N LYS A 102 -39.78 -4.90 21.28
CA LYS A 102 -39.07 -6.16 21.18
C LYS A 102 -40.00 -7.27 20.67
N ASP A 103 -39.51 -8.14 19.79
CA ASP A 103 -40.28 -9.20 19.10
C ASP A 103 -41.40 -8.66 18.19
N ALA A 104 -41.46 -7.37 17.90
CA ALA A 104 -42.32 -6.79 16.87
C ALA A 104 -41.58 -6.70 15.55
N THR A 105 -42.20 -7.05 14.44
CA THR A 105 -41.75 -6.80 13.08
C THR A 105 -42.75 -5.96 12.34
N LEU A 106 -42.34 -4.74 11.94
CA LEU A 106 -43.09 -3.90 11.03
C LEU A 106 -42.66 -4.24 9.61
N GLN A 107 -43.47 -5.01 8.87
CA GLN A 107 -43.13 -5.58 7.57
C GLN A 107 -43.86 -4.81 6.46
N PHE A 108 -43.06 -4.20 5.59
CA PHE A 108 -43.53 -3.51 4.41
C PHE A 108 -43.73 -4.47 3.25
N VAL A 109 -44.93 -4.46 2.64
CA VAL A 109 -45.24 -5.38 1.53
C VAL A 109 -44.95 -4.75 0.18
N PHE A 110 -44.58 -5.57 -0.80
CA PHE A 110 -44.41 -5.18 -2.19
C PHE A 110 -45.80 -5.08 -2.87
N ASP A 111 -46.48 -3.95 -2.68
CA ASP A 111 -47.66 -3.54 -3.45
C ASP A 111 -47.54 -2.03 -3.71
N THR A 112 -47.13 -1.66 -4.90
CA THR A 112 -46.82 -0.28 -5.29
C THR A 112 -47.98 0.68 -5.12
N LYS A 113 -49.24 0.19 -5.08
CA LYS A 113 -50.45 0.99 -4.81
C LYS A 113 -50.48 1.51 -3.38
N LEU A 114 -49.77 0.91 -2.45
CA LEU A 114 -49.69 1.31 -1.06
C LEU A 114 -48.61 2.39 -0.80
N TYR A 115 -47.95 2.87 -1.83
CA TYR A 115 -46.88 3.87 -1.79
C TYR A 115 -47.24 5.10 -2.61
N PRO A 116 -48.03 6.06 -2.04
CA PRO A 116 -48.44 7.26 -2.76
C PRO A 116 -47.24 8.09 -3.20
N LEU A 117 -47.41 8.93 -4.23
CA LEU A 117 -46.38 9.86 -4.66
C LEU A 117 -46.16 10.94 -3.59
N VAL A 118 -44.89 11.15 -3.24
CA VAL A 118 -44.49 12.19 -2.29
C VAL A 118 -43.32 12.99 -2.84
N ARG A 119 -43.10 14.16 -2.26
CA ARG A 119 -41.88 14.99 -2.55
C ARG A 119 -40.69 14.39 -1.86
N THR A 120 -39.67 14.01 -2.66
CA THR A 120 -38.45 13.38 -2.19
C THR A 120 -37.28 13.71 -3.13
N SER A 121 -36.15 13.03 -2.99
CA SER A 121 -35.11 12.92 -3.99
C SER A 121 -34.82 11.47 -4.33
N TRP A 122 -34.24 11.27 -5.50
CA TRP A 122 -33.73 9.97 -5.92
C TRP A 122 -32.32 10.14 -6.50
N GLU A 123 -31.31 9.48 -5.92
CA GLU A 123 -29.87 9.71 -6.21
C GLU A 123 -29.50 11.21 -6.25
N GLY A 124 -29.91 11.98 -5.26
CA GLY A 124 -29.57 13.40 -5.15
C GLY A 124 -30.35 14.35 -6.05
N LEU A 125 -31.37 13.87 -6.73
CA LEU A 125 -32.22 14.64 -7.66
C LEU A 125 -33.66 14.75 -7.12
N ALA A 126 -34.14 15.98 -6.99
CA ALA A 126 -35.49 16.25 -6.51
C ALA A 126 -36.56 15.71 -7.49
N CYS A 127 -37.55 15.01 -6.96
CA CYS A 127 -38.66 14.47 -7.73
C CYS A 127 -39.88 14.11 -6.85
N TRP A 128 -41.01 13.86 -7.50
CA TRP A 128 -42.11 13.12 -6.91
C TRP A 128 -41.88 11.63 -7.24
N ASN A 129 -41.86 10.80 -6.20
CA ASN A 129 -41.65 9.36 -6.38
C ASN A 129 -42.53 8.59 -5.38
N TYR A 130 -42.49 7.25 -5.44
CA TYR A 130 -43.07 6.41 -4.40
C TYR A 130 -42.70 6.88 -3.02
N SER A 131 -43.71 6.95 -2.11
CA SER A 131 -43.42 7.20 -0.69
C SER A 131 -42.36 6.19 -0.21
N PRO A 132 -41.33 6.61 0.51
CA PRO A 132 -40.54 5.72 1.32
C PRO A 132 -41.42 4.87 2.25
N CYS A 133 -40.88 3.74 2.73
CA CYS A 133 -41.64 2.91 3.67
C CYS A 133 -42.03 3.70 4.90
N ILE A 134 -41.11 4.50 5.46
CA ILE A 134 -41.44 5.47 6.53
C ILE A 134 -41.03 6.86 6.07
N TYR A 135 -41.96 7.76 5.98
CA TYR A 135 -41.80 9.11 5.41
C TYR A 135 -42.20 10.20 6.39
N ALA A 136 -41.53 11.34 6.31
CA ALA A 136 -41.98 12.59 6.94
C ALA A 136 -41.63 13.79 6.07
N TYR A 137 -42.47 14.81 6.06
CA TYR A 137 -42.22 16.08 5.37
C TYR A 137 -42.50 17.27 6.28
N LYS A 138 -41.48 18.11 6.48
CA LYS A 138 -41.53 19.30 7.33
C LYS A 138 -42.05 18.99 8.76
N ALA A 139 -41.63 17.84 9.30
CA ALA A 139 -42.02 17.43 10.64
C ALA A 139 -40.93 17.81 11.66
N THR A 140 -41.35 18.04 12.89
CA THR A 140 -40.44 18.34 14.00
C THR A 140 -40.70 17.40 15.17
N ASP A 141 -39.65 17.07 15.93
CA ASP A 141 -39.74 16.19 17.08
C ASP A 141 -40.36 14.83 16.72
N ILE A 142 -39.65 14.10 15.87
CA ILE A 142 -40.06 12.77 15.43
C ILE A 142 -39.02 11.72 15.84
N ALA A 143 -39.50 10.55 16.23
CA ALA A 143 -38.61 9.45 16.55
C ALA A 143 -39.12 8.10 16.07
N ILE A 144 -38.17 7.23 15.74
CA ILE A 144 -38.40 5.79 15.60
C ILE A 144 -37.50 5.12 16.63
N THR A 145 -38.12 4.36 17.55
CA THR A 145 -37.41 3.75 18.69
C THR A 145 -37.82 2.30 18.93
N GLY A 146 -37.12 1.63 19.82
CA GLY A 146 -37.46 0.26 20.28
C GLY A 146 -36.38 -0.73 19.92
N GLU A 147 -36.65 -2.02 20.22
CA GLU A 147 -35.74 -3.13 19.94
C GLU A 147 -36.29 -4.08 18.85
N GLY A 148 -37.40 -3.67 18.20
CA GLY A 148 -38.04 -4.47 17.16
C GLY A 148 -37.39 -4.29 15.79
N THR A 149 -37.98 -4.95 14.80
CA THR A 149 -37.52 -5.02 13.43
C THR A 149 -38.39 -4.21 12.48
N ILE A 150 -37.76 -3.47 11.58
CA ILE A 150 -38.40 -2.79 10.44
C ILE A 150 -37.85 -3.46 9.18
N ASP A 151 -38.73 -4.18 8.50
CA ASP A 151 -38.40 -4.97 7.29
C ASP A 151 -39.00 -4.30 6.06
N GLY A 152 -38.16 -3.76 5.18
CA GLY A 152 -38.57 -3.06 3.96
C GLY A 152 -39.12 -3.96 2.85
N GLY A 153 -39.05 -5.29 3.02
CA GLY A 153 -39.59 -6.27 2.08
C GLY A 153 -38.83 -6.36 0.75
N GLY A 154 -37.62 -5.79 0.67
CA GLY A 154 -36.76 -5.90 -0.51
C GLY A 154 -36.13 -7.29 -0.62
N ASN A 155 -36.24 -7.90 -1.78
CA ASN A 155 -35.58 -9.18 -2.12
C ASN A 155 -35.55 -9.38 -3.63
N MET A 156 -35.04 -10.55 -4.09
CA MET A 156 -34.89 -10.93 -5.50
C MET A 156 -36.22 -11.07 -6.26
N GLU A 157 -37.37 -11.09 -5.59
CA GLU A 157 -38.69 -11.22 -6.19
C GLU A 157 -39.54 -9.94 -6.09
N THR A 158 -39.08 -8.96 -5.32
CA THR A 158 -39.82 -7.74 -5.01
C THR A 158 -39.14 -6.48 -5.57
N TRP A 159 -38.57 -5.64 -4.72
CA TRP A 159 -38.00 -4.36 -5.11
C TRP A 159 -36.66 -4.44 -5.84
N TRP A 160 -35.81 -5.42 -5.51
CA TRP A 160 -34.43 -5.40 -5.99
C TRP A 160 -34.27 -5.59 -7.50
N PRO A 161 -35.08 -6.40 -8.23
CA PRO A 161 -35.01 -6.46 -9.69
C PRO A 161 -35.17 -5.12 -10.40
N MET A 162 -35.88 -4.17 -9.77
CA MET A 162 -36.05 -2.83 -10.32
C MET A 162 -34.75 -2.03 -10.47
N CYS A 163 -33.62 -2.47 -9.86
CA CYS A 163 -32.32 -1.85 -10.11
C CYS A 163 -31.79 -2.06 -11.54
N GLY A 164 -32.31 -3.06 -12.25
CA GLY A 164 -31.91 -3.37 -13.62
C GLY A 164 -30.63 -4.21 -13.73
N ALA A 165 -30.15 -4.79 -12.65
CA ALA A 165 -28.95 -5.65 -12.66
C ALA A 165 -29.32 -7.13 -12.55
N LYS A 166 -28.76 -7.96 -13.45
CA LYS A 166 -29.01 -9.42 -13.50
C LYS A 166 -28.72 -10.14 -12.19
N LYS A 167 -27.68 -9.69 -11.44
CA LYS A 167 -27.33 -10.27 -10.13
C LYS A 167 -28.43 -10.08 -9.08
N PHE A 168 -29.37 -9.20 -9.30
CA PHE A 168 -30.55 -8.96 -8.47
C PHE A 168 -31.84 -9.43 -9.17
N ASN A 169 -31.74 -10.45 -10.02
CA ASN A 169 -32.85 -11.09 -10.72
C ASN A 169 -33.63 -10.18 -11.72
N PHE A 170 -32.98 -9.12 -12.23
CA PHE A 170 -33.55 -8.38 -13.35
C PHE A 170 -33.55 -9.27 -14.59
N GLN A 171 -34.70 -9.36 -15.25
CA GLN A 171 -34.89 -10.14 -16.48
C GLN A 171 -35.43 -9.22 -17.59
N GLU A 172 -34.62 -9.04 -18.64
CA GLU A 172 -34.97 -8.23 -19.79
C GLU A 172 -36.27 -8.72 -20.49
N GLY A 173 -37.19 -7.81 -20.77
CA GLY A 173 -38.50 -8.15 -21.33
C GLY A 173 -39.52 -8.71 -20.33
N VAL A 174 -39.11 -9.21 -19.19
CA VAL A 174 -39.95 -9.77 -18.13
C VAL A 174 -40.17 -8.75 -17.00
N THR A 175 -39.09 -8.19 -16.42
CA THR A 175 -39.18 -7.14 -15.44
C THR A 175 -39.72 -5.87 -16.09
N LYS A 176 -40.99 -5.54 -15.81
CA LYS A 176 -41.72 -4.43 -16.47
C LYS A 176 -41.33 -3.07 -15.95
N GLU A 177 -40.78 -2.99 -14.72
CA GLU A 177 -40.52 -1.74 -14.03
C GLU A 177 -39.10 -1.78 -13.47
N ALA A 178 -38.19 -1.00 -14.07
CA ALA A 178 -36.83 -0.90 -13.58
C ALA A 178 -36.20 0.46 -13.96
N GLN A 179 -35.32 0.97 -13.09
CA GLN A 179 -34.60 2.24 -13.30
C GLN A 179 -33.76 2.23 -14.58
N SER A 180 -33.25 1.06 -15.00
CA SER A 180 -32.48 0.86 -16.23
C SER A 180 -33.31 0.98 -17.52
N LEU A 181 -34.65 0.92 -17.43
CA LEU A 181 -35.56 1.04 -18.57
C LEU A 181 -35.82 2.51 -18.95
N GLY A 182 -34.96 3.45 -18.55
CA GLY A 182 -34.96 4.84 -18.96
C GLY A 182 -35.34 5.86 -17.89
N SER A 183 -35.93 5.46 -16.77
CA SER A 183 -36.42 6.40 -15.75
C SER A 183 -35.29 7.16 -15.07
N ARG A 184 -34.19 6.48 -14.74
CA ARG A 184 -32.99 7.11 -14.21
C ARG A 184 -32.42 8.15 -15.18
N ALA A 185 -32.28 7.80 -16.46
CA ALA A 185 -31.79 8.70 -17.50
C ALA A 185 -32.72 9.89 -17.73
N LYS A 186 -34.05 9.67 -17.69
CA LYS A 186 -35.07 10.71 -17.77
C LYS A 186 -34.95 11.71 -16.60
N LEU A 187 -34.82 11.23 -15.36
CA LEU A 187 -34.68 12.10 -14.19
C LEU A 187 -33.39 12.92 -14.25
N LEU A 188 -32.26 12.29 -14.62
CA LEU A 188 -31.00 12.98 -14.81
C LEU A 188 -31.12 14.09 -15.84
N LYS A 189 -31.68 13.78 -17.01
CA LYS A 189 -31.87 14.80 -18.07
C LYS A 189 -32.79 15.94 -17.65
N GLN A 190 -33.92 15.63 -17.02
CA GLN A 190 -34.85 16.68 -16.54
C GLN A 190 -34.19 17.61 -15.52
N ALA A 191 -33.36 17.06 -14.62
CA ALA A 191 -32.61 17.88 -13.64
C ALA A 191 -31.57 18.77 -14.30
N GLU A 192 -30.81 18.25 -15.27
CA GLU A 192 -29.81 19.03 -16.00
C GLU A 192 -30.45 20.11 -16.88
N ASP A 193 -31.59 19.81 -17.52
CA ASP A 193 -32.35 20.76 -18.35
C ASP A 193 -33.10 21.81 -17.48
N GLY A 194 -33.04 21.75 -16.17
CA GLY A 194 -33.73 22.67 -15.25
C GLY A 194 -35.24 22.54 -15.25
N VAL A 195 -35.79 21.36 -15.61
CA VAL A 195 -37.21 21.09 -15.53
C VAL A 195 -37.70 21.30 -14.11
N ASP A 196 -38.80 22.01 -13.91
CA ASP A 196 -39.35 22.27 -12.59
C ASP A 196 -39.63 21.00 -11.80
N PHE A 197 -39.29 20.99 -10.52
CA PHE A 197 -39.47 19.88 -9.63
C PHE A 197 -40.89 19.29 -9.66
N ASP A 198 -41.95 20.10 -9.68
CA ASP A 198 -43.34 19.63 -9.67
C ASP A 198 -43.71 18.88 -10.97
N GLN A 199 -42.93 19.00 -12.03
CA GLN A 199 -43.13 18.27 -13.29
C GLN A 199 -42.37 16.94 -13.32
N ARG A 200 -41.42 16.71 -12.41
CA ARG A 200 -40.61 15.47 -12.34
C ARG A 200 -41.35 14.41 -11.54
N LYS A 201 -42.34 13.78 -12.16
CA LYS A 201 -43.22 12.76 -11.52
C LYS A 201 -42.79 11.37 -11.97
N PHE A 202 -42.49 10.55 -10.99
CA PHE A 202 -42.12 9.15 -11.10
C PHE A 202 -43.03 8.31 -10.18
N GLY A 203 -42.89 7.02 -10.10
CA GLY A 203 -43.71 6.12 -9.31
C GLY A 203 -44.17 4.95 -10.18
N LEU A 204 -45.45 4.64 -10.20
CA LEU A 204 -45.99 3.46 -10.92
C LEU A 204 -45.49 3.41 -12.37
N GLY A 205 -44.87 2.27 -12.74
CA GLY A 205 -44.31 2.03 -14.08
C GLY A 205 -42.94 2.65 -14.34
N GLN A 206 -42.34 3.34 -13.38
CA GLN A 206 -41.06 4.03 -13.56
C GLN A 206 -39.87 3.30 -12.92
N GLY A 207 -40.05 2.43 -11.93
CA GLY A 207 -39.01 1.61 -11.33
C GLY A 207 -37.96 2.32 -10.50
N LEU A 208 -38.22 3.54 -10.05
CA LEU A 208 -37.39 4.22 -9.06
C LEU A 208 -37.79 3.76 -7.66
N ARG A 209 -37.00 2.87 -7.08
CA ARG A 209 -37.26 2.24 -5.80
C ARG A 209 -37.28 3.25 -4.66
N PRO A 210 -38.22 3.16 -3.68
CA PRO A 210 -38.28 4.05 -2.54
C PRO A 210 -37.21 3.69 -1.47
N GLN A 211 -36.86 4.63 -0.63
CA GLN A 211 -36.03 4.43 0.55
C GLN A 211 -36.82 3.70 1.66
N LEU A 212 -36.12 3.10 2.66
CA LEU A 212 -36.79 2.55 3.83
C LEU A 212 -37.32 3.68 4.75
N ILE A 213 -36.40 4.59 5.14
CA ILE A 213 -36.76 5.76 5.99
C ILE A 213 -36.28 7.02 5.26
N ASN A 214 -37.19 7.92 4.92
CA ASN A 214 -36.80 9.21 4.34
C ASN A 214 -37.60 10.36 5.02
N PHE A 215 -36.86 11.19 5.72
CA PHE A 215 -37.39 12.40 6.32
C PHE A 215 -36.93 13.62 5.52
N VAL A 216 -37.87 14.44 5.08
CA VAL A 216 -37.57 15.56 4.18
C VAL A 216 -37.89 16.88 4.90
N ARG A 217 -36.92 17.81 4.92
CA ARG A 217 -37.04 19.14 5.53
C ARG A 217 -37.55 19.10 6.96
N SER A 218 -37.15 18.08 7.72
CA SER A 218 -37.61 17.81 9.09
C SER A 218 -36.50 18.13 10.10
N GLU A 219 -36.89 18.33 11.37
CA GLU A 219 -35.97 18.77 12.40
C GLU A 219 -36.16 18.02 13.72
N ARG A 220 -35.07 17.82 14.46
CA ARG A 220 -35.01 17.06 15.73
C ARG A 220 -35.58 15.65 15.56
N ILE A 221 -34.69 14.81 14.99
CA ILE A 221 -35.00 13.44 14.55
C ILE A 221 -34.20 12.48 15.41
N LEU A 222 -34.83 11.41 15.90
CA LEU A 222 -34.16 10.31 16.59
C LEU A 222 -34.56 8.98 15.97
N ILE A 223 -33.55 8.18 15.61
CA ILE A 223 -33.71 6.75 15.21
C ILE A 223 -32.86 5.94 16.16
N GLN A 224 -33.48 5.08 16.99
CA GLN A 224 -32.76 4.43 18.07
C GLN A 224 -33.17 2.97 18.29
N GLY A 225 -32.17 2.07 18.37
CA GLY A 225 -32.31 0.71 18.90
C GLY A 225 -32.93 -0.31 17.96
N VAL A 226 -33.60 0.12 16.90
CA VAL A 226 -34.27 -0.76 15.94
C VAL A 226 -33.32 -1.51 15.00
N LYS A 227 -33.79 -2.65 14.50
CA LYS A 227 -33.15 -3.40 13.41
C LYS A 227 -33.83 -3.05 12.08
N LEU A 228 -33.03 -2.67 11.08
CA LEU A 228 -33.49 -2.28 9.76
C LEU A 228 -33.00 -3.31 8.73
N LEU A 229 -33.95 -3.94 8.06
CA LEU A 229 -33.68 -5.05 7.14
C LEU A 229 -34.29 -4.79 5.76
N ASN A 230 -33.72 -5.41 4.75
CA ASN A 230 -34.29 -5.59 3.40
C ASN A 230 -34.87 -4.30 2.80
N SER A 231 -34.15 -3.22 2.86
CA SER A 231 -34.59 -1.96 2.23
C SER A 231 -34.73 -2.12 0.70
N PRO A 232 -35.74 -1.48 0.10
CA PRO A 232 -35.83 -1.41 -1.36
C PRO A 232 -34.64 -0.67 -2.01
N PHE A 233 -34.11 0.37 -1.33
CA PHE A 233 -33.07 1.28 -1.80
C PHE A 233 -32.25 1.75 -0.59
N TRP A 234 -31.83 3.01 -0.48
CA TRP A 234 -31.14 3.58 0.71
C TRP A 234 -31.94 3.33 1.99
N VAL A 235 -31.25 3.02 3.10
CA VAL A 235 -31.94 2.61 4.32
C VAL A 235 -32.42 3.81 5.14
N ILE A 236 -31.50 4.64 5.63
CA ILE A 236 -31.84 5.88 6.38
C ILE A 236 -31.40 7.08 5.55
N HIS A 237 -32.35 7.84 5.04
CA HIS A 237 -32.10 8.97 4.16
C HIS A 237 -32.80 10.25 4.68
N PRO A 238 -32.21 10.97 5.62
CA PRO A 238 -32.65 12.32 5.94
C PRO A 238 -32.22 13.29 4.85
N LEU A 239 -33.17 14.08 4.32
CA LEU A 239 -32.96 15.01 3.22
C LEU A 239 -33.30 16.45 3.65
N LEU A 240 -32.32 17.37 3.57
CA LEU A 240 -32.50 18.77 3.98
C LEU A 240 -32.97 18.88 5.44
N CYS A 241 -32.48 18.01 6.30
CA CYS A 241 -32.89 17.91 7.71
C CYS A 241 -31.85 18.52 8.65
N LYS A 242 -32.29 18.78 9.89
CA LYS A 242 -31.45 19.36 10.92
C LYS A 242 -31.66 18.66 12.27
N ASN A 243 -30.56 18.50 13.04
CA ASN A 243 -30.56 17.83 14.34
C ASN A 243 -31.06 16.39 14.26
N ILE A 244 -30.19 15.50 13.71
CA ILE A 244 -30.48 14.09 13.49
C ILE A 244 -29.60 13.26 14.42
N THR A 245 -30.19 12.32 15.13
CA THR A 245 -29.46 11.31 15.91
C THR A 245 -29.90 9.92 15.48
N VAL A 246 -28.90 9.11 15.05
CA VAL A 246 -29.04 7.66 14.77
C VAL A 246 -28.20 6.92 15.78
N LYS A 247 -28.83 6.16 16.68
CA LYS A 247 -28.13 5.55 17.81
C LYS A 247 -28.51 4.09 18.04
N GLY A 248 -27.47 3.22 18.17
CA GLY A 248 -27.69 1.81 18.51
C GLY A 248 -28.54 1.05 17.50
N VAL A 249 -28.52 1.45 16.23
CA VAL A 249 -29.29 0.85 15.15
C VAL A 249 -28.45 -0.26 14.50
N THR A 250 -29.08 -1.39 14.21
CA THR A 250 -28.48 -2.46 13.41
C THR A 250 -29.09 -2.46 12.01
N ILE A 251 -28.27 -2.28 10.99
CA ILE A 251 -28.68 -2.33 9.60
C ILE A 251 -28.12 -3.58 8.94
N TRP A 252 -29.00 -4.37 8.33
CA TRP A 252 -28.65 -5.53 7.53
C TRP A 252 -29.37 -5.45 6.18
N ASN A 253 -28.67 -4.99 5.15
CA ASN A 253 -29.25 -4.74 3.84
C ASN A 253 -28.29 -5.01 2.68
N GLU A 254 -28.31 -6.20 2.11
CA GLU A 254 -27.47 -6.60 0.99
C GLU A 254 -28.04 -6.20 -0.39
N GLY A 255 -29.13 -5.46 -0.39
CA GLY A 255 -29.80 -5.03 -1.63
C GLY A 255 -29.00 -4.03 -2.47
N PRO A 256 -29.36 -3.85 -3.74
CA PRO A 256 -28.70 -2.90 -4.64
C PRO A 256 -28.96 -1.45 -4.19
N ASN A 257 -27.90 -0.61 -4.17
CA ASN A 257 -27.93 0.73 -3.59
C ASN A 257 -28.44 0.68 -2.14
N GLY A 258 -27.93 -0.31 -1.41
CA GLY A 258 -28.35 -0.58 -0.05
C GLY A 258 -27.53 0.19 0.99
N ASP A 259 -27.25 1.48 0.71
CA ASP A 259 -26.53 2.38 1.60
C ASP A 259 -27.22 2.43 2.97
N GLY A 260 -26.43 2.42 4.06
CA GLY A 260 -26.99 2.30 5.40
C GLY A 260 -27.56 3.61 5.92
N CYS A 261 -26.79 4.69 5.87
CA CYS A 261 -27.26 6.01 6.34
C CYS A 261 -26.70 7.12 5.43
N ASP A 262 -27.61 7.87 4.81
CA ASP A 262 -27.33 8.88 3.79
C ASP A 262 -27.81 10.27 4.20
N PRO A 263 -27.14 10.98 5.12
CA PRO A 263 -27.49 12.37 5.41
C PRO A 263 -27.25 13.22 4.16
N GLU A 264 -28.33 13.72 3.54
CA GLU A 264 -28.25 14.52 2.30
C GLU A 264 -28.63 15.98 2.59
N ALA A 265 -27.69 16.91 2.39
CA ALA A 265 -27.85 18.34 2.69
C ALA A 265 -28.33 18.57 4.13
N CYS A 266 -27.75 17.85 5.08
CA CYS A 266 -28.16 17.83 6.49
C CYS A 266 -27.19 18.61 7.39
N GLU A 267 -27.69 19.11 8.52
CA GLU A 267 -26.91 19.85 9.51
C GLU A 267 -27.12 19.27 10.92
N ASN A 268 -26.00 19.16 11.67
CA ASN A 268 -25.97 18.65 13.04
C ASN A 268 -26.46 17.19 13.12
N VAL A 269 -25.60 16.27 12.73
CA VAL A 269 -25.91 14.83 12.65
C VAL A 269 -25.01 14.05 13.61
N LEU A 270 -25.59 13.16 14.40
CA LEU A 270 -24.90 12.18 15.23
C LEU A 270 -25.28 10.78 14.80
N ILE A 271 -24.29 9.95 14.47
CA ILE A 271 -24.45 8.52 14.20
C ILE A 271 -23.55 7.79 15.19
N GLU A 272 -24.12 7.09 16.15
CA GLU A 272 -23.34 6.45 17.20
C GLU A 272 -23.83 5.04 17.56
N ASP A 273 -22.90 4.19 18.00
CA ASP A 273 -23.19 2.85 18.51
C ASP A 273 -23.95 1.95 17.51
N CYS A 274 -23.78 2.18 16.18
CA CYS A 274 -24.52 1.50 15.12
C CYS A 274 -23.70 0.37 14.49
N ILE A 275 -24.40 -0.64 13.96
CA ILE A 275 -23.82 -1.75 13.20
C ILE A 275 -24.35 -1.70 11.77
N PHE A 276 -23.42 -1.70 10.79
CA PHE A 276 -23.72 -1.66 9.36
C PHE A 276 -23.23 -2.93 8.66
N HIS A 277 -24.16 -3.62 8.01
CA HIS A 277 -23.89 -4.67 7.04
C HIS A 277 -24.68 -4.34 5.77
N THR A 278 -24.00 -3.80 4.77
CA THR A 278 -24.65 -3.15 3.63
C THR A 278 -24.16 -3.67 2.29
N GLY A 279 -25.02 -3.63 1.28
CA GLY A 279 -24.68 -3.98 -0.10
C GLY A 279 -24.04 -2.82 -0.89
N ASP A 280 -24.05 -1.60 -0.34
CA ASP A 280 -23.39 -0.41 -0.85
C ASP A 280 -22.67 0.33 0.31
N ASP A 281 -22.55 1.64 0.32
CA ASP A 281 -21.83 2.37 1.36
C ASP A 281 -22.50 2.23 2.76
N CYS A 282 -21.73 2.10 3.84
CA CYS A 282 -22.29 2.04 5.20
C CYS A 282 -22.89 3.38 5.61
N ILE A 283 -22.09 4.44 5.51
CA ILE A 283 -22.55 5.83 5.74
C ILE A 283 -22.09 6.64 4.54
N ALA A 284 -23.04 7.24 3.80
CA ALA A 284 -22.74 8.04 2.64
C ALA A 284 -23.32 9.46 2.76
N ILE A 285 -22.47 10.41 3.11
CA ILE A 285 -22.82 11.83 3.26
C ILE A 285 -22.98 12.45 1.88
N LYS A 286 -24.13 13.05 1.65
CA LYS A 286 -24.55 13.61 0.36
C LYS A 286 -25.06 15.05 0.50
N SER A 287 -25.14 15.82 -0.61
CA SER A 287 -25.70 17.17 -0.63
C SER A 287 -26.27 17.53 -2.00
N GLY A 288 -26.93 16.56 -2.63
CA GLY A 288 -27.55 16.72 -3.95
C GLY A 288 -26.61 16.52 -5.13
N ARG A 289 -27.20 16.19 -6.27
CA ARG A 289 -26.52 15.86 -7.51
C ARG A 289 -26.61 16.98 -8.53
N ASN A 290 -25.47 17.35 -9.10
CA ASN A 290 -25.33 18.26 -10.24
C ASN A 290 -26.12 19.57 -10.04
N ASN A 291 -26.99 19.91 -10.98
CA ASN A 291 -27.75 21.16 -10.97
C ASN A 291 -28.65 21.31 -9.73
N ASP A 292 -29.35 20.25 -9.32
CA ASP A 292 -30.23 20.32 -8.15
C ASP A 292 -29.44 20.57 -6.86
N GLY A 293 -28.31 19.88 -6.66
CA GLY A 293 -27.46 20.10 -5.48
C GLY A 293 -26.85 21.51 -5.46
N ARG A 294 -26.44 22.04 -6.62
CA ARG A 294 -25.97 23.43 -6.73
C ARG A 294 -27.09 24.45 -6.45
N LEU A 295 -28.31 24.19 -6.91
CA LEU A 295 -29.46 25.05 -6.62
C LEU A 295 -29.86 25.00 -5.14
N TRP A 296 -29.79 23.83 -4.49
CA TRP A 296 -30.01 23.75 -3.04
C TRP A 296 -28.98 24.58 -2.27
N ASN A 297 -27.75 24.58 -2.76
CA ASN A 297 -26.62 25.31 -2.16
C ASN A 297 -26.52 25.11 -0.64
N GLN A 298 -26.76 23.87 -0.21
CA GLN A 298 -26.78 23.50 1.20
C GLN A 298 -25.81 22.33 1.40
N PRO A 299 -24.67 22.56 2.04
CA PRO A 299 -23.75 21.49 2.38
C PRO A 299 -24.30 20.58 3.47
N SER A 300 -23.90 19.33 3.48
CA SER A 300 -23.99 18.51 4.67
C SER A 300 -22.87 18.90 5.62
N ARG A 301 -23.20 19.23 6.88
CA ARG A 301 -22.22 19.76 7.83
C ARG A 301 -22.48 19.41 9.28
N ASN A 302 -21.42 19.47 10.08
CA ASN A 302 -21.43 19.21 11.51
C ASN A 302 -21.92 17.78 11.80
N ILE A 303 -21.15 16.80 11.33
CA ILE A 303 -21.50 15.37 11.39
C ILE A 303 -20.51 14.65 12.29
N ILE A 304 -21.00 13.95 13.29
CA ILE A 304 -20.24 13.08 14.19
C ILE A 304 -20.65 11.63 13.93
N ILE A 305 -19.66 10.78 13.71
CA ILE A 305 -19.79 9.33 13.55
C ILE A 305 -18.89 8.69 14.60
N ARG A 306 -19.44 7.88 15.52
CA ARG A 306 -18.59 7.27 16.55
C ARG A 306 -19.08 5.91 17.01
N ASN A 307 -18.15 5.09 17.50
CA ASN A 307 -18.42 3.78 18.09
C ASN A 307 -19.22 2.86 17.15
N CYS A 308 -19.09 3.01 15.85
CA CYS A 308 -19.82 2.22 14.87
C CYS A 308 -18.99 1.03 14.39
N GLU A 309 -19.68 -0.05 14.06
CA GLU A 309 -19.10 -1.22 13.41
C GLU A 309 -19.60 -1.30 11.95
N MET A 310 -18.65 -1.34 10.99
CA MET A 310 -18.95 -1.48 9.57
C MET A 310 -18.39 -2.83 9.10
N GLN A 311 -19.29 -3.74 8.75
CA GLN A 311 -18.94 -5.13 8.43
C GLN A 311 -18.77 -5.36 6.94
N ASP A 312 -19.71 -4.94 6.11
CA ASP A 312 -19.65 -5.05 4.65
C ASP A 312 -20.04 -3.72 4.00
N GLY A 313 -19.70 -3.52 2.72
CA GLY A 313 -20.13 -2.35 1.95
C GLY A 313 -19.07 -1.82 0.98
N HIS A 314 -19.46 -0.84 0.14
CA HIS A 314 -18.52 -0.18 -0.77
C HIS A 314 -17.65 0.87 -0.07
N GLY A 315 -17.98 1.28 1.13
CA GLY A 315 -17.18 2.17 1.96
C GLY A 315 -17.76 2.31 3.37
N GLY A 316 -16.88 2.49 4.38
CA GLY A 316 -17.27 2.70 5.77
C GLY A 316 -17.84 4.10 5.97
N VAL A 317 -16.97 5.11 5.91
CA VAL A 317 -17.35 6.53 5.92
C VAL A 317 -17.10 7.10 4.53
N VAL A 318 -18.18 7.53 3.86
CA VAL A 318 -18.14 7.98 2.47
C VAL A 318 -18.69 9.40 2.35
N ILE A 319 -18.03 10.23 1.54
CA ILE A 319 -18.51 11.55 1.12
C ILE A 319 -18.76 11.48 -0.39
N GLY A 320 -20.01 11.68 -0.80
CA GLY A 320 -20.43 11.61 -2.19
C GLY A 320 -21.08 10.28 -2.59
N SER A 321 -21.29 10.10 -3.94
CA SER A 321 -20.92 11.01 -5.03
C SER A 321 -21.83 12.24 -5.19
N GLU A 322 -23.05 12.22 -4.72
CA GLU A 322 -24.04 13.30 -4.80
C GLU A 322 -23.68 14.40 -3.79
N ILE A 323 -22.67 15.24 -4.12
CA ILE A 323 -22.07 16.19 -3.17
C ILE A 323 -21.96 17.62 -3.72
N SER A 324 -22.87 18.00 -4.60
CA SER A 324 -22.80 19.29 -5.28
C SER A 324 -23.00 20.50 -4.36
N GLY A 325 -23.71 20.32 -3.26
CA GLY A 325 -23.87 21.36 -2.22
C GLY A 325 -22.65 21.48 -1.29
N GLY A 326 -21.70 20.54 -1.38
CA GLY A 326 -20.52 20.49 -0.51
C GLY A 326 -20.69 19.68 0.77
N CYS A 327 -19.60 19.55 1.51
CA CYS A 327 -19.57 18.85 2.81
C CYS A 327 -18.51 19.47 3.72
N GLU A 328 -18.84 19.69 4.99
CA GLU A 328 -17.88 20.27 5.93
C GLU A 328 -18.08 19.80 7.37
N ASN A 329 -16.96 19.74 8.12
CA ASN A 329 -16.96 19.40 9.55
C ASN A 329 -17.51 17.99 9.80
N VAL A 330 -16.86 16.97 9.27
CA VAL A 330 -17.15 15.56 9.54
C VAL A 330 -16.09 14.99 10.48
N TYR A 331 -16.53 14.35 11.55
CA TYR A 331 -15.68 13.75 12.58
C TYR A 331 -16.08 12.29 12.80
N ALA A 332 -15.21 11.37 12.41
CA ALA A 332 -15.41 9.93 12.62
C ALA A 332 -14.38 9.40 13.64
N GLU A 333 -14.82 8.73 14.70
CA GLU A 333 -13.92 8.18 15.70
C GLU A 333 -14.39 6.86 16.32
N ASN A 334 -13.42 6.11 16.89
CA ASN A 334 -13.66 4.85 17.62
C ASN A 334 -14.50 3.83 16.83
N CYS A 335 -14.33 3.77 15.51
CA CYS A 335 -15.05 2.81 14.68
C CYS A 335 -14.22 1.54 14.46
N ARG A 336 -14.90 0.43 14.28
CA ARG A 336 -14.31 -0.84 13.89
C ARG A 336 -14.82 -1.25 12.51
N MET A 337 -13.90 -1.67 11.65
CA MET A 337 -14.20 -2.09 10.29
C MET A 337 -13.41 -3.36 9.96
N ASP A 338 -14.09 -4.44 9.59
CA ASP A 338 -13.40 -5.69 9.30
C ASP A 338 -14.24 -6.58 8.38
N SER A 339 -13.99 -6.49 7.08
CA SER A 339 -14.59 -7.40 6.12
C SER A 339 -13.79 -7.46 4.82
N PRO A 340 -13.67 -8.66 4.21
CA PRO A 340 -13.13 -8.79 2.86
C PRO A 340 -14.02 -8.15 1.78
N ASN A 341 -15.28 -7.86 2.10
CA ASN A 341 -16.26 -7.23 1.20
C ASN A 341 -16.38 -5.72 1.42
N LEU A 342 -15.90 -5.19 2.56
CA LEU A 342 -15.79 -3.74 2.76
C LEU A 342 -14.68 -3.19 1.87
N GLU A 343 -15.02 -2.30 0.93
CA GLU A 343 -14.04 -1.91 -0.07
C GLU A 343 -13.09 -0.81 0.42
N ARG A 344 -13.58 0.24 1.11
CA ARG A 344 -12.79 1.41 1.54
C ARG A 344 -13.17 1.85 2.94
N ILE A 345 -12.25 2.46 3.64
CA ILE A 345 -12.49 2.89 5.02
C ILE A 345 -12.97 4.34 5.07
N LEU A 346 -12.15 5.28 4.61
CA LEU A 346 -12.57 6.67 4.34
C LEU A 346 -12.53 6.91 2.83
N ARG A 347 -13.68 7.26 2.28
CA ARG A 347 -13.84 7.45 0.83
C ARG A 347 -14.42 8.82 0.50
N ILE A 348 -13.77 9.56 -0.38
CA ILE A 348 -14.32 10.78 -0.99
C ILE A 348 -14.43 10.53 -2.49
N LYS A 349 -15.65 10.66 -3.05
CA LYS A 349 -15.92 10.39 -4.47
C LYS A 349 -16.76 11.53 -5.07
N THR A 350 -16.26 12.16 -6.14
CA THR A 350 -16.93 13.25 -6.84
C THR A 350 -16.39 13.38 -8.26
N ASN A 351 -16.90 14.33 -9.03
CA ASN A 351 -16.43 14.64 -10.38
C ASN A 351 -16.76 16.09 -10.77
N ASN A 352 -16.37 16.50 -11.97
CA ASN A 352 -16.59 17.86 -12.47
C ASN A 352 -17.99 18.14 -13.02
N CYS A 353 -18.98 17.26 -12.80
CA CYS A 353 -20.40 17.55 -12.93
C CYS A 353 -20.98 18.11 -11.62
N ARG A 354 -20.34 17.77 -10.49
CA ARG A 354 -20.83 18.06 -9.13
C ARG A 354 -20.44 19.47 -8.70
N GLY A 355 -19.16 19.83 -8.78
CA GLY A 355 -18.62 20.97 -8.05
C GLY A 355 -18.62 20.71 -6.55
N GLY A 356 -18.77 21.75 -5.75
CA GLY A 356 -18.85 21.71 -4.29
C GLY A 356 -17.50 21.73 -3.60
N LEU A 357 -17.52 22.21 -2.35
CA LEU A 357 -16.38 22.22 -1.44
C LEU A 357 -16.55 21.13 -0.39
N ILE A 358 -15.56 20.25 -0.30
CA ILE A 358 -15.45 19.20 0.72
C ILE A 358 -14.28 19.55 1.61
N GLN A 359 -14.54 19.84 2.89
CA GLN A 359 -13.49 20.29 3.80
C GLN A 359 -13.70 19.84 5.25
N ASN A 360 -12.62 19.83 6.02
CA ASN A 360 -12.61 19.48 7.43
C ASN A 360 -13.21 18.08 7.67
N ILE A 361 -12.67 17.09 6.96
CA ILE A 361 -13.06 15.68 7.07
C ILE A 361 -12.02 14.98 7.95
N ASN A 362 -12.43 14.50 9.11
CA ASN A 362 -11.53 13.98 10.13
C ASN A 362 -11.93 12.57 10.56
N MET A 363 -10.94 11.68 10.58
CA MET A 363 -11.08 10.31 11.08
C MET A 363 -9.99 10.00 12.08
N ARG A 364 -10.32 9.45 13.26
CA ARG A 364 -9.31 9.02 14.23
C ARG A 364 -9.70 7.75 14.97
N LYS A 365 -8.67 7.06 15.52
CA LYS A 365 -8.85 5.88 16.39
C LYS A 365 -9.76 4.81 15.77
N VAL A 366 -9.52 4.48 14.51
CA VAL A 366 -10.26 3.46 13.79
C VAL A 366 -9.41 2.20 13.64
N THR A 367 -9.99 1.08 14.00
CA THR A 367 -9.34 -0.23 13.85
C THR A 367 -9.93 -0.97 12.67
N VAL A 368 -9.04 -1.33 11.72
CA VAL A 368 -9.43 -2.07 10.52
C VAL A 368 -8.74 -3.43 10.51
N GLY A 369 -9.52 -4.51 10.53
CA GLY A 369 -9.02 -5.86 10.29
C GLY A 369 -8.62 -6.00 8.82
N GLN A 370 -9.55 -5.79 7.91
CA GLN A 370 -9.28 -5.81 6.48
C GLN A 370 -10.26 -4.94 5.69
N CYS A 371 -9.81 -4.50 4.52
CA CYS A 371 -10.65 -3.93 3.47
C CYS A 371 -10.13 -4.33 2.08
N LYS A 372 -11.03 -4.32 1.10
CA LYS A 372 -10.73 -4.84 -0.24
C LYS A 372 -9.86 -3.92 -1.07
N GLU A 373 -10.03 -2.58 -0.97
CA GLU A 373 -9.35 -1.64 -1.85
C GLU A 373 -8.38 -0.72 -1.11
N ALA A 374 -8.85 0.26 -0.35
CA ALA A 374 -7.99 1.29 0.21
C ALA A 374 -8.44 1.76 1.60
N VAL A 375 -7.48 2.11 2.46
CA VAL A 375 -7.77 2.71 3.77
C VAL A 375 -8.23 4.16 3.59
N LEU A 376 -7.50 4.97 2.85
CA LEU A 376 -7.93 6.30 2.42
C LEU A 376 -8.07 6.34 0.90
N LYS A 377 -9.26 6.71 0.39
CA LYS A 377 -9.46 6.95 -1.05
C LYS A 377 -10.12 8.29 -1.32
N ILE A 378 -9.44 9.13 -2.09
CA ILE A 378 -10.00 10.37 -2.66
C ILE A 378 -10.03 10.20 -4.18
N ASN A 379 -11.21 10.39 -4.80
CA ASN A 379 -11.37 10.25 -6.25
C ASN A 379 -12.25 11.36 -6.83
N LEU A 380 -11.62 12.31 -7.53
CA LEU A 380 -12.28 13.42 -8.21
C LEU A 380 -12.61 13.13 -9.68
N ASP A 381 -12.44 11.88 -10.09
CA ASP A 381 -12.72 11.42 -11.45
C ASP A 381 -13.70 10.23 -11.44
N TYR A 382 -14.66 10.28 -10.50
CA TYR A 382 -15.68 9.27 -10.33
C TYR A 382 -16.75 9.38 -11.41
N GLU A 383 -17.30 8.25 -11.90
CA GLU A 383 -18.34 8.19 -12.94
C GLU A 383 -18.02 9.05 -14.20
N ARG A 384 -16.85 8.86 -14.78
CA ARG A 384 -16.38 9.58 -16.00
C ARG A 384 -17.39 9.63 -17.16
N LYS A 385 -18.26 8.63 -17.26
CA LYS A 385 -19.24 8.49 -18.34
C LYS A 385 -20.61 9.09 -18.01
N GLU A 386 -20.77 9.74 -16.86
CA GLU A 386 -22.02 10.39 -16.52
C GLU A 386 -22.38 11.46 -17.57
N ILE A 387 -23.63 11.46 -18.00
CA ILE A 387 -24.20 12.48 -18.87
C ILE A 387 -24.61 13.68 -18.02
N CYS A 388 -23.86 14.77 -18.13
CA CYS A 388 -24.05 15.97 -17.33
C CYS A 388 -23.40 17.19 -17.98
N TYR A 389 -23.74 18.39 -17.54
CA TYR A 389 -22.95 19.58 -17.80
C TYR A 389 -21.69 19.57 -16.93
N ARG A 390 -20.51 19.69 -17.53
CA ARG A 390 -19.21 19.65 -16.90
C ARG A 390 -18.62 21.06 -16.71
N GLY A 391 -17.51 21.15 -15.99
CA GLY A 391 -16.84 22.43 -15.72
C GLY A 391 -17.06 22.94 -14.29
N PHE A 392 -17.73 22.15 -13.46
CA PHE A 392 -17.92 22.44 -12.04
C PHE A 392 -16.87 21.67 -11.23
N GLU A 393 -15.68 22.26 -11.09
CA GLU A 393 -14.56 21.59 -10.43
C GLU A 393 -14.80 21.52 -8.92
N PRO A 394 -14.84 20.30 -8.32
CA PRO A 394 -14.95 20.15 -6.88
C PRO A 394 -13.62 20.48 -6.20
N THR A 395 -13.66 20.87 -4.95
CA THR A 395 -12.47 21.06 -4.12
C THR A 395 -12.52 20.17 -2.90
N VAL A 396 -11.42 19.45 -2.61
CA VAL A 396 -11.24 18.62 -1.41
C VAL A 396 -10.04 19.16 -0.64
N ARG A 397 -10.26 19.57 0.61
CA ARG A 397 -9.20 20.09 1.47
C ARG A 397 -9.42 19.79 2.96
N ASN A 398 -8.34 19.94 3.75
CA ASN A 398 -8.37 19.67 5.18
C ASN A 398 -8.98 18.29 5.50
N VAL A 399 -8.35 17.22 4.97
CA VAL A 399 -8.71 15.84 5.29
C VAL A 399 -7.65 15.28 6.22
N SER A 400 -8.05 14.77 7.38
CA SER A 400 -7.14 14.15 8.32
C SER A 400 -7.53 12.72 8.68
N MET A 401 -6.52 11.86 8.80
CA MET A 401 -6.65 10.51 9.31
C MET A 401 -5.58 10.31 10.39
N GLU A 402 -5.98 10.00 11.63
CA GLU A 402 -5.06 9.90 12.77
C GLU A 402 -5.32 8.63 13.59
N ASP A 403 -4.25 7.98 14.07
CA ASP A 403 -4.34 6.77 14.91
C ASP A 403 -5.20 5.66 14.29
N VAL A 404 -5.05 5.41 12.98
CA VAL A 404 -5.78 4.37 12.25
C VAL A 404 -4.88 3.19 11.98
N THR A 405 -5.36 1.98 12.27
CA THR A 405 -4.66 0.73 11.97
C THR A 405 -5.43 -0.12 10.97
N CYS A 406 -4.70 -0.77 10.04
CA CYS A 406 -5.27 -1.72 9.08
C CYS A 406 -4.37 -2.93 8.92
N GLN A 407 -4.93 -4.16 8.90
CA GLN A 407 -4.14 -5.38 8.77
C GLN A 407 -4.08 -5.92 7.34
N LYS A 408 -5.01 -5.50 6.46
CA LYS A 408 -4.99 -5.94 5.06
C LYS A 408 -5.78 -4.99 4.16
N SER A 409 -5.15 -4.57 3.06
CA SER A 409 -5.79 -3.78 1.99
C SER A 409 -5.02 -3.93 0.67
N ASN A 410 -5.55 -3.38 -0.44
CA ASN A 410 -4.79 -3.26 -1.68
C ASN A 410 -3.91 -2.00 -1.71
N TYR A 411 -4.40 -0.90 -1.14
CA TYR A 411 -3.70 0.39 -1.06
C TYR A 411 -3.82 0.94 0.36
N GLY A 412 -2.75 1.56 0.86
CA GLY A 412 -2.83 2.36 2.08
C GLY A 412 -3.54 3.69 1.78
N VAL A 413 -2.96 4.50 0.90
CA VAL A 413 -3.50 5.78 0.45
C VAL A 413 -3.64 5.79 -1.08
N LEU A 414 -4.82 6.13 -1.58
CA LEU A 414 -5.12 6.24 -3.01
C LEU A 414 -5.81 7.57 -3.32
N ILE A 415 -5.09 8.50 -3.96
CA ILE A 415 -5.61 9.81 -4.34
C ILE A 415 -5.61 9.94 -5.87
N ILE A 416 -6.79 10.27 -6.42
CA ILE A 416 -7.00 10.54 -7.83
C ILE A 416 -7.54 11.98 -7.95
N GLY A 417 -6.62 12.92 -8.11
CA GLY A 417 -6.92 14.33 -8.36
C GLY A 417 -7.22 14.61 -9.83
N ARG A 418 -7.44 15.88 -10.15
CA ARG A 418 -7.62 16.34 -11.53
C ARG A 418 -6.27 16.73 -12.15
N ASN A 419 -6.10 16.53 -13.44
CA ASN A 419 -4.87 16.94 -14.14
C ASN A 419 -4.84 18.44 -14.45
N GLU A 420 -6.00 19.02 -14.63
CA GLU A 420 -6.18 20.41 -15.06
C GLU A 420 -6.08 21.38 -13.88
N VAL A 421 -6.60 20.99 -12.72
CA VAL A 421 -6.76 21.85 -11.54
C VAL A 421 -6.17 21.20 -10.30
N GLU A 422 -5.46 21.99 -9.48
CA GLU A 422 -4.95 21.57 -8.16
C GLU A 422 -6.04 21.81 -7.12
N ASN A 423 -6.90 20.83 -6.95
CA ASN A 423 -8.09 20.91 -6.11
C ASN A 423 -8.19 19.82 -5.03
N VAL A 424 -7.11 19.09 -4.80
CA VAL A 424 -6.93 18.21 -3.64
C VAL A 424 -5.72 18.68 -2.85
N TYR A 425 -5.93 19.21 -1.65
CA TYR A 425 -4.82 19.75 -0.86
C TYR A 425 -5.10 19.77 0.65
N ASP A 426 -4.02 19.92 1.43
CA ASP A 426 -4.05 19.87 2.89
C ASP A 426 -4.62 18.53 3.39
N ILE A 427 -4.01 17.43 2.95
CA ILE A 427 -4.32 16.07 3.38
C ILE A 427 -3.27 15.64 4.40
N ASN A 428 -3.67 15.15 5.56
CA ASN A 428 -2.76 14.69 6.60
C ASN A 428 -3.11 13.28 7.08
N VAL A 429 -2.15 12.36 7.01
CA VAL A 429 -2.25 11.01 7.57
C VAL A 429 -1.19 10.87 8.66
N LYS A 430 -1.64 10.75 9.91
CA LYS A 430 -0.77 10.85 11.08
C LYS A 430 -0.89 9.64 11.99
N ASN A 431 0.25 9.15 12.52
CA ASN A 431 0.30 8.02 13.46
C ASN A 431 -0.48 6.79 12.98
N CYS A 432 -0.44 6.49 11.70
CA CYS A 432 -1.19 5.36 11.12
C CYS A 432 -0.27 4.19 10.79
N THR A 433 -0.80 2.97 10.97
CA THR A 433 -0.08 1.74 10.62
C THR A 433 -0.95 0.84 9.75
N PHE A 434 -0.54 0.62 8.51
CA PHE A 434 -1.23 -0.23 7.56
C PHE A 434 -0.35 -1.42 7.18
N ASN A 435 -0.74 -2.61 7.61
CA ASN A 435 -0.05 -3.85 7.28
C ASN A 435 -0.75 -4.56 6.12
N GLY A 436 -0.10 -5.56 5.53
CA GLY A 436 -0.68 -6.38 4.48
C GLY A 436 -1.21 -5.59 3.28
N VAL A 437 -0.58 -4.46 2.94
CA VAL A 437 -0.89 -3.69 1.74
C VAL A 437 -0.30 -4.39 0.52
N LEU A 438 -1.18 -4.86 -0.40
CA LEU A 438 -0.81 -5.81 -1.44
C LEU A 438 -0.35 -5.19 -2.76
N LYS A 439 -0.82 -3.98 -3.09
CA LYS A 439 -0.50 -3.33 -4.38
C LYS A 439 0.50 -2.20 -4.21
N LYS A 440 0.07 -1.06 -3.69
CA LYS A 440 0.95 0.10 -3.47
C LYS A 440 0.66 0.73 -2.11
N PRO A 441 1.71 1.04 -1.33
CA PRO A 441 1.58 1.79 -0.08
C PRO A 441 0.82 3.10 -0.28
N VAL A 442 1.31 3.94 -1.17
CA VAL A 442 0.72 5.22 -1.56
C VAL A 442 0.67 5.32 -3.08
N GLN A 443 -0.49 5.71 -3.61
CA GLN A 443 -0.64 6.05 -5.02
C GLN A 443 -1.38 7.37 -5.16
N MET A 444 -0.76 8.34 -5.81
CA MET A 444 -1.35 9.63 -6.12
C MET A 444 -1.25 9.91 -7.62
N THR A 445 -2.34 10.40 -8.21
CA THR A 445 -2.42 10.82 -9.61
C THR A 445 -3.17 12.14 -9.71
N GLY A 446 -2.91 12.91 -10.77
CA GLY A 446 -3.42 14.28 -10.91
C GLY A 446 -2.66 15.28 -10.03
N LYS A 447 -3.11 16.53 -10.03
CA LYS A 447 -2.48 17.59 -9.24
C LYS A 447 -2.97 17.59 -7.81
N THR A 448 -2.03 17.52 -6.87
CA THR A 448 -2.27 17.58 -5.44
C THR A 448 -1.24 18.49 -4.76
N ARG A 449 -1.59 19.10 -3.63
CA ARG A 449 -0.70 19.97 -2.88
C ARG A 449 -0.81 19.69 -1.37
N ASN A 450 0.30 19.80 -0.67
CA ASN A 450 0.37 19.68 0.80
C ASN A 450 -0.29 18.40 1.34
N VAL A 451 0.11 17.24 0.77
CA VAL A 451 -0.23 15.92 1.29
C VAL A 451 0.90 15.50 2.22
N LYS A 452 0.61 15.29 3.49
CA LYS A 452 1.60 14.98 4.54
C LYS A 452 1.37 13.62 5.16
N PHE A 453 2.47 12.93 5.43
CA PHE A 453 2.52 11.65 6.13
C PHE A 453 3.37 11.80 7.39
N ASP A 454 2.72 12.03 8.52
CA ASP A 454 3.40 12.18 9.81
C ASP A 454 3.32 10.86 10.58
N ASN A 455 4.45 10.13 10.66
CA ASN A 455 4.51 8.81 11.27
C ASN A 455 3.52 7.79 10.65
N LEU A 456 3.42 7.78 9.32
CA LEU A 456 2.68 6.75 8.57
C LEU A 456 3.61 5.57 8.27
N VAL A 457 3.30 4.41 8.83
CA VAL A 457 4.03 3.15 8.58
C VAL A 457 3.18 2.22 7.73
N ILE A 458 3.69 1.79 6.57
CA ILE A 458 3.00 0.84 5.68
C ILE A 458 3.89 -0.36 5.43
N ASN A 459 3.40 -1.57 5.70
CA ASN A 459 4.17 -2.81 5.60
C ASN A 459 5.52 -2.76 6.33
N GLY A 460 5.54 -2.12 7.48
CA GLY A 460 6.75 -1.91 8.28
C GLY A 460 7.67 -0.78 7.81
N SER A 461 7.38 -0.12 6.68
CA SER A 461 8.16 1.00 6.15
C SER A 461 7.52 2.34 6.49
N LEU A 462 8.32 3.25 7.07
CA LEU A 462 7.93 4.65 7.27
C LEU A 462 7.81 5.34 5.91
N ILE A 463 6.71 6.02 5.68
CA ILE A 463 6.46 6.79 4.46
C ILE A 463 6.96 8.22 4.67
N LEU A 464 7.94 8.62 3.86
CA LEU A 464 8.54 9.96 3.91
C LEU A 464 8.41 10.65 2.55
N ASP A 465 8.13 11.92 2.56
CA ASP A 465 8.29 12.76 1.38
C ASP A 465 9.79 12.97 1.05
N LYS A 466 10.12 13.23 -0.24
CA LYS A 466 11.51 13.51 -0.63
C LYS A 466 12.16 14.63 0.22
N ALA A 467 11.39 15.64 0.60
CA ALA A 467 11.87 16.75 1.43
C ALA A 467 12.19 16.32 2.89
N GLU A 468 11.65 15.20 3.35
CA GLU A 468 11.82 14.67 4.71
C GLU A 468 12.88 13.58 4.79
N GLN A 469 13.42 13.14 3.66
CA GLN A 469 14.49 12.16 3.61
C GLN A 469 15.79 12.75 4.12
N PRO A 470 16.58 12.02 4.94
CA PRO A 470 17.88 12.48 5.42
C PRO A 470 18.92 12.59 4.30
N TYR A 471 18.80 11.76 3.26
CA TYR A 471 19.62 11.78 2.05
C TYR A 471 18.74 11.64 0.82
N GLN A 472 19.09 12.35 -0.26
CA GLN A 472 18.36 12.25 -1.53
C GLN A 472 18.74 11.01 -2.33
N ASN A 473 19.90 10.41 -2.01
CA ASN A 473 20.48 9.28 -2.73
C ASN A 473 20.64 8.08 -1.81
N TYR A 474 20.24 6.91 -2.31
CA TYR A 474 20.21 5.67 -1.54
C TYR A 474 21.60 5.14 -1.20
N SER A 475 22.64 5.43 -2.01
CA SER A 475 24.02 5.02 -1.71
C SER A 475 24.54 5.68 -0.43
N GLU A 476 24.33 6.99 -0.25
CA GLU A 476 24.64 7.70 0.99
C GLU A 476 23.75 7.21 2.12
N TRP A 477 22.45 7.13 1.86
CA TRP A 477 21.46 6.78 2.89
C TRP A 477 21.73 5.41 3.50
N LEU A 478 21.97 4.38 2.67
CA LEU A 478 22.26 3.05 3.19
C LEU A 478 23.62 2.98 3.87
N THR A 479 24.66 3.63 3.31
CA THR A 479 25.99 3.70 3.92
C THR A 479 25.92 4.26 5.35
N HIS A 480 25.28 5.40 5.55
CA HIS A 480 25.13 5.99 6.88
C HIS A 480 24.17 5.20 7.78
N SER A 481 23.16 4.53 7.21
CA SER A 481 22.29 3.63 7.96
C SER A 481 23.05 2.43 8.52
N GLU A 482 23.98 1.84 7.76
CA GLU A 482 24.84 0.74 8.23
C GLU A 482 25.81 1.23 9.32
N MET A 483 26.45 2.38 9.15
CA MET A 483 27.34 2.97 10.16
C MET A 483 26.58 3.27 11.46
N HIS A 484 25.32 3.73 11.36
CA HIS A 484 24.46 3.94 12.52
C HIS A 484 24.12 2.63 13.25
N ARG A 485 23.77 1.57 12.48
CA ARG A 485 23.45 0.25 13.01
C ARG A 485 24.65 -0.46 13.64
N VAL A 486 25.81 -0.30 13.03
CA VAL A 486 27.06 -0.98 13.41
C VAL A 486 28.17 0.04 13.58
N PRO A 487 28.40 0.55 14.81
CA PRO A 487 29.32 1.65 15.04
C PRO A 487 30.80 1.38 14.73
N HIS A 488 31.20 0.13 14.50
CA HIS A 488 32.57 -0.26 14.18
C HIS A 488 32.64 -1.15 12.93
N SER A 489 33.42 -0.79 11.93
CA SER A 489 33.53 -1.52 10.65
C SER A 489 33.95 -2.99 10.79
N TYR A 490 34.72 -3.33 11.82
CA TYR A 490 35.12 -4.72 12.10
C TYR A 490 34.01 -5.58 12.76
N LEU A 491 32.82 -5.00 13.03
CA LEU A 491 31.64 -5.70 13.51
C LEU A 491 30.49 -5.75 12.47
N LEU A 492 30.72 -5.30 11.25
CA LEU A 492 29.73 -5.41 10.15
C LEU A 492 29.21 -6.86 10.03
N ASP A 493 28.11 -7.03 9.29
CA ASP A 493 27.43 -8.32 9.10
C ASP A 493 26.98 -8.97 10.44
N PHE A 494 26.54 -8.13 11.39
CA PHE A 494 26.08 -8.56 12.73
C PHE A 494 27.08 -9.39 13.52
N SER A 495 28.38 -9.16 13.29
CA SER A 495 29.43 -9.88 13.99
C SER A 495 29.54 -9.45 15.44
N LYS A 496 29.59 -10.41 16.39
CA LYS A 496 29.76 -10.13 17.81
C LYS A 496 31.22 -9.89 18.21
N LYS A 497 32.16 -10.13 17.30
CA LYS A 497 33.61 -9.96 17.53
C LYS A 497 34.30 -9.66 16.20
N PRO A 498 35.47 -9.01 16.21
CA PRO A 498 36.24 -8.78 14.98
C PRO A 498 36.44 -10.05 14.19
N LYS A 499 36.18 -10.01 12.89
CA LYS A 499 36.20 -11.16 12.00
C LYS A 499 36.75 -10.77 10.63
N TRP A 500 37.70 -11.55 10.12
CA TRP A 500 38.12 -11.48 8.73
C TRP A 500 37.09 -12.19 7.85
N SER A 501 36.39 -11.46 6.98
CA SER A 501 35.29 -12.02 6.21
C SER A 501 35.08 -11.28 4.88
N TYR A 502 34.84 -12.05 3.81
CA TYR A 502 34.57 -11.52 2.47
C TYR A 502 33.33 -10.60 2.45
N VAL A 503 32.33 -10.92 3.24
CA VAL A 503 31.07 -10.14 3.25
C VAL A 503 31.31 -8.71 3.71
N MET A 504 32.13 -8.53 4.76
CA MET A 504 32.52 -7.21 5.23
C MET A 504 33.35 -6.46 4.18
N GLY A 505 34.27 -7.17 3.50
CA GLY A 505 35.07 -6.59 2.43
C GLY A 505 34.23 -6.02 1.29
N ILE A 506 33.17 -6.72 0.90
CA ILE A 506 32.26 -6.30 -0.18
C ILE A 506 31.47 -5.05 0.25
N GLU A 507 30.91 -5.05 1.42
CA GLU A 507 30.15 -3.93 1.98
C GLU A 507 31.03 -2.68 2.12
N MET A 508 32.21 -2.82 2.71
CA MET A 508 33.17 -1.72 2.87
C MET A 508 33.67 -1.18 1.51
N GLU A 509 33.79 -2.01 0.46
CA GLU A 509 34.09 -1.49 -0.88
C GLU A 509 32.97 -0.59 -1.42
N GLY A 510 31.68 -0.95 -1.19
CA GLY A 510 30.55 -0.10 -1.53
C GLY A 510 30.59 1.24 -0.78
N MET A 511 30.85 1.20 0.53
CA MET A 511 30.99 2.40 1.35
C MET A 511 32.19 3.27 0.90
N LEU A 512 33.31 2.64 0.54
CA LEU A 512 34.48 3.35 0.01
C LEU A 512 34.15 4.06 -1.32
N ASP A 513 33.39 3.44 -2.19
CA ASP A 513 32.95 4.06 -3.44
C ASP A 513 31.98 5.22 -3.19
N THR A 514 31.12 5.11 -2.17
CA THR A 514 30.28 6.24 -1.71
C THR A 514 31.15 7.40 -1.23
N TYR A 515 32.15 7.16 -0.37
CA TYR A 515 33.08 8.19 0.06
C TYR A 515 33.77 8.86 -1.13
N LEU A 516 34.36 8.08 -2.04
CA LEU A 516 35.10 8.61 -3.18
C LEU A 516 34.21 9.42 -4.14
N TYR A 517 32.95 9.07 -4.26
CA TYR A 517 32.01 9.79 -5.11
C TYR A 517 31.47 11.07 -4.47
N TYR A 518 31.26 11.06 -3.14
CA TYR A 518 30.60 12.17 -2.42
C TYR A 518 31.54 13.04 -1.59
N LYS A 519 32.84 12.76 -1.49
CA LYS A 519 33.78 13.51 -0.64
C LYS A 519 33.76 15.04 -0.84
N ASP A 520 33.43 15.50 -2.05
CA ASP A 520 33.34 16.92 -2.40
C ASP A 520 31.88 17.39 -2.61
N LYS A 521 30.89 16.56 -2.32
CA LYS A 521 29.46 16.85 -2.51
C LYS A 521 28.61 15.98 -1.62
N SER A 522 27.46 16.48 -1.16
CA SER A 522 26.54 15.69 -0.32
C SER A 522 25.10 16.00 -0.66
N THR A 523 24.21 15.02 -0.41
CA THR A 523 22.76 15.19 -0.48
C THR A 523 22.11 15.18 0.90
N PHE A 524 22.92 15.28 1.95
CA PHE A 524 22.48 15.26 3.34
C PHE A 524 21.56 16.44 3.69
N ASN A 525 20.45 16.15 4.36
CA ASN A 525 19.51 17.13 4.87
C ASN A 525 19.53 17.11 6.41
N ALA A 526 20.26 18.03 7.01
CA ALA A 526 20.45 18.11 8.46
C ALA A 526 19.14 18.26 9.26
N LYS A 527 18.08 18.84 8.67
CA LYS A 527 16.77 18.97 9.32
C LYS A 527 16.07 17.64 9.52
N ASN A 528 16.44 16.66 8.74
CA ASN A 528 15.81 15.34 8.70
C ASN A 528 16.74 14.22 9.15
N ALA A 529 17.91 14.55 9.68
CA ALA A 529 18.88 13.58 10.17
C ALA A 529 18.23 12.55 11.12
N PHE A 530 18.58 11.30 10.99
CA PHE A 530 18.18 10.31 11.98
C PHE A 530 19.09 10.44 13.23
N LYS A 531 18.57 10.03 14.37
CA LYS A 531 19.24 10.21 15.66
C LYS A 531 20.65 9.58 15.62
N GLY A 532 21.66 10.36 16.00
CA GLY A 532 23.08 9.94 16.00
C GLY A 532 23.82 10.24 14.71
N THR A 533 23.20 10.92 13.73
CA THR A 533 23.86 11.36 12.48
C THR A 533 24.04 12.89 12.39
N GLU A 534 23.95 13.60 13.50
CA GLU A 534 24.12 15.06 13.53
C GLU A 534 25.49 15.51 13.00
N SER A 535 26.51 14.66 13.05
CA SER A 535 27.83 14.88 12.46
C SER A 535 28.02 14.29 11.06
N ALA A 536 27.01 13.63 10.49
CA ALA A 536 27.12 12.89 9.24
C ALA A 536 27.15 13.77 7.97
N ALA A 537 27.14 15.09 8.11
CA ALA A 537 27.52 16.00 7.03
C ALA A 537 29.00 15.85 6.63
N ASP A 538 29.80 15.20 7.47
CA ASP A 538 31.21 14.97 7.25
C ASP A 538 31.43 13.57 6.65
N HIS A 539 31.66 13.50 5.34
CA HIS A 539 31.98 12.24 4.65
C HIS A 539 33.32 11.67 5.10
N GLU A 540 34.20 12.46 5.76
CA GLU A 540 35.41 11.95 6.39
C GLU A 540 35.09 10.90 7.47
N SER A 541 33.90 10.92 8.05
CA SER A 541 33.44 9.87 8.96
C SER A 541 33.38 8.48 8.31
N ILE A 542 33.05 8.38 7.00
CA ILE A 542 33.03 7.11 6.26
C ILE A 542 34.46 6.56 6.16
N ILE A 543 35.43 7.38 5.77
CA ILE A 543 36.80 6.90 5.58
C ILE A 543 37.46 6.54 6.91
N ASP A 544 37.17 7.27 7.99
CA ASP A 544 37.66 6.94 9.32
C ASP A 544 37.07 5.62 9.84
N TYR A 545 35.78 5.43 9.64
CA TYR A 545 35.10 4.16 9.92
C TYR A 545 35.77 3.00 9.15
N LEU A 546 36.07 3.18 7.87
CA LEU A 546 36.69 2.15 7.04
C LEU A 546 38.15 1.84 7.44
N LYS A 547 38.92 2.81 7.96
CA LYS A 547 40.28 2.62 8.45
C LYS A 547 40.35 1.70 9.69
N GLU A 548 39.27 1.63 10.49
CA GLU A 548 39.24 0.76 11.69
C GLU A 548 39.42 -0.72 11.33
N TYR A 549 38.90 -1.18 10.19
CA TYR A 549 38.92 -2.59 9.83
C TYR A 549 40.36 -3.12 9.62
N PRO A 550 41.17 -2.57 8.70
CA PRO A 550 42.53 -3.02 8.54
C PRO A 550 43.37 -2.83 9.80
N ALA A 551 43.20 -1.75 10.54
CA ALA A 551 43.93 -1.49 11.80
C ALA A 551 43.60 -2.55 12.88
N LYS A 552 42.38 -3.11 12.87
CA LYS A 552 41.94 -4.15 13.81
C LYS A 552 42.34 -5.56 13.41
N MET A 553 42.37 -5.80 12.08
CA MET A 553 42.45 -7.17 11.54
C MET A 553 43.87 -7.55 11.09
N ILE A 554 44.75 -6.57 10.85
CA ILE A 554 46.11 -6.80 10.30
C ILE A 554 47.12 -6.16 11.24
N ASP A 555 48.10 -6.97 11.69
CA ASP A 555 49.20 -6.43 12.53
C ASP A 555 50.36 -5.83 11.67
N GLU A 556 51.33 -5.21 12.34
CA GLU A 556 52.48 -4.58 11.68
C GLU A 556 53.35 -5.53 10.84
N LYS A 557 53.27 -6.85 11.13
CA LYS A 557 53.99 -7.92 10.40
C LYS A 557 53.16 -8.47 9.23
N GLY A 558 51.91 -8.02 9.08
CA GLY A 558 51.00 -8.49 8.04
C GLY A 558 50.26 -9.78 8.40
N ASN A 559 50.25 -10.20 9.68
CA ASN A 559 49.44 -11.32 10.07
C ASN A 559 47.95 -10.88 10.14
N ILE A 560 47.08 -11.71 9.57
CA ILE A 560 45.64 -11.43 9.49
C ILE A 560 44.91 -12.23 10.57
N THR A 561 44.17 -11.58 11.43
CA THR A 561 43.40 -12.20 12.50
C THR A 561 42.35 -13.17 11.94
N GLY A 562 42.45 -14.45 12.34
CA GLY A 562 41.52 -15.51 11.92
C GLY A 562 41.73 -16.09 10.51
N TYR A 563 42.73 -15.62 9.78
CA TYR A 563 43.13 -16.19 8.50
C TYR A 563 44.07 -17.39 8.70
N LYS A 564 43.90 -18.43 7.89
CA LYS A 564 44.76 -19.59 7.80
C LYS A 564 45.08 -19.91 6.37
N TYR A 565 46.32 -19.88 6.01
CA TYR A 565 46.80 -20.08 4.66
C TYR A 565 46.46 -21.47 4.12
N GLU A 566 46.59 -22.50 4.93
CA GLU A 566 46.38 -23.92 4.59
C GLU A 566 44.93 -24.29 4.34
N ASP A 567 43.96 -23.44 4.73
CA ASP A 567 42.55 -23.66 4.42
C ASP A 567 42.30 -23.47 2.92
N PHE A 568 43.21 -22.83 2.22
CA PHE A 568 43.04 -22.44 0.79
C PHE A 568 41.64 -21.96 0.47
N ASN A 569 41.12 -21.12 1.35
CA ASN A 569 39.74 -20.64 1.28
C ASN A 569 39.69 -19.32 0.50
N LEU A 570 39.08 -19.35 -0.70
CA LEU A 570 38.98 -18.16 -1.55
C LEU A 570 38.11 -17.06 -0.90
N ASP A 571 37.16 -17.39 -0.03
CA ASP A 571 36.39 -16.39 0.70
C ASP A 571 37.30 -15.47 1.54
N ASN A 572 38.39 -16.02 2.07
CA ASN A 572 39.35 -15.24 2.85
C ASN A 572 40.20 -14.29 1.99
N VAL A 573 40.21 -14.49 0.67
CA VAL A 573 40.97 -13.65 -0.26
C VAL A 573 40.17 -12.44 -0.72
N ARG A 574 38.83 -12.53 -0.78
CA ARG A 574 38.01 -11.47 -1.38
C ARG A 574 38.21 -10.10 -0.73
N THR A 575 38.37 -10.05 0.61
CA THR A 575 38.60 -8.81 1.36
C THR A 575 39.92 -8.13 0.97
N ALA A 576 40.88 -8.87 0.39
CA ALA A 576 42.15 -8.30 -0.08
C ALA A 576 41.95 -7.17 -1.11
N LYS A 577 40.89 -7.22 -1.92
CA LYS A 577 40.65 -6.14 -2.88
C LYS A 577 40.32 -4.82 -2.17
N PHE A 578 39.51 -4.85 -1.09
CA PHE A 578 39.30 -3.70 -0.23
C PHE A 578 40.61 -3.21 0.39
N ILE A 579 41.41 -4.13 0.96
CA ILE A 579 42.70 -3.76 1.57
C ILE A 579 43.67 -3.17 0.53
N LEU A 580 43.67 -3.67 -0.70
CA LEU A 580 44.52 -3.12 -1.80
C LEU A 580 44.12 -1.67 -2.12
N ARG A 581 42.83 -1.37 -2.15
CA ARG A 581 42.31 -0.02 -2.36
C ARG A 581 42.66 0.91 -1.19
N MET A 582 42.53 0.43 0.05
CA MET A 582 42.93 1.18 1.24
C MET A 582 44.45 1.40 1.27
N GLN A 583 45.26 0.41 0.85
CA GLN A 583 46.70 0.52 0.74
C GLN A 583 47.15 1.61 -0.28
N ASN A 584 46.39 1.75 -1.38
CA ASN A 584 46.67 2.79 -2.38
C ASN A 584 46.34 4.20 -1.85
N LEU A 585 45.33 4.33 -0.98
CA LEU A 585 44.94 5.61 -0.38
C LEU A 585 45.78 5.93 0.86
N PHE A 586 46.07 4.94 1.69
CA PHE A 586 46.73 5.05 2.98
C PHE A 586 47.81 3.96 3.13
N PRO A 587 48.99 4.13 2.56
CA PRO A 587 50.06 3.13 2.57
C PRO A 587 50.44 2.69 4.01
N ASN A 588 50.51 1.35 4.22
CA ASN A 588 50.83 0.73 5.48
C ASN A 588 51.64 -0.57 5.24
N LYS A 589 52.71 -0.77 5.99
CA LYS A 589 53.60 -1.96 5.81
C LYS A 589 52.89 -3.28 6.16
N GLY A 590 52.07 -3.31 7.17
CA GLY A 590 51.27 -4.50 7.52
C GLY A 590 50.31 -4.90 6.41
N ASN A 591 49.57 -3.94 5.86
CA ASN A 591 48.65 -4.17 4.74
C ASN A 591 49.40 -4.68 3.51
N GLU A 592 50.56 -4.08 3.17
CA GLU A 592 51.40 -4.54 2.05
C GLU A 592 51.84 -6.01 2.20
N GLN A 593 52.26 -6.41 3.41
CA GLN A 593 52.66 -7.77 3.67
C GLN A 593 51.49 -8.76 3.66
N ALA A 594 50.32 -8.37 4.21
CA ALA A 594 49.13 -9.17 4.15
C ALA A 594 48.66 -9.43 2.70
N LEU A 595 48.71 -8.39 1.84
CA LEU A 595 48.39 -8.48 0.43
C LEU A 595 49.30 -9.44 -0.32
N LYS A 596 50.61 -9.42 -0.02
CA LYS A 596 51.59 -10.39 -0.58
C LYS A 596 51.24 -11.83 -0.18
N THR A 597 50.85 -12.05 1.08
CA THR A 597 50.45 -13.37 1.58
C THR A 597 49.19 -13.88 0.88
N LEU A 598 48.16 -13.03 0.73
CA LEU A 598 46.91 -13.40 0.04
C LEU A 598 47.11 -13.64 -1.46
N PHE A 599 47.99 -12.86 -2.12
CA PHE A 599 48.33 -13.09 -3.50
C PHE A 599 49.12 -14.41 -3.69
N LYS A 600 50.05 -14.73 -2.75
CA LYS A 600 50.74 -16.00 -2.73
C LYS A 600 49.80 -17.20 -2.54
N GLN A 601 48.73 -17.05 -1.75
CA GLN A 601 47.69 -18.09 -1.68
C GLN A 601 47.07 -18.37 -3.06
N LEU A 602 46.68 -17.35 -3.81
CA LEU A 602 46.11 -17.52 -5.15
C LEU A 602 47.08 -18.20 -6.13
N GLN A 603 48.40 -17.91 -6.03
CA GLN A 603 49.38 -18.59 -6.85
C GLN A 603 49.51 -20.08 -6.55
N ASN A 604 49.23 -20.47 -5.31
CA ASN A 604 49.33 -21.86 -4.82
C ASN A 604 47.97 -22.53 -4.58
N GLN A 605 46.86 -21.82 -4.91
CA GLN A 605 45.49 -22.35 -4.74
C GLN A 605 45.34 -23.67 -5.47
N PRO A 606 44.85 -24.74 -4.83
CA PRO A 606 44.55 -26.00 -5.49
C PRO A 606 43.62 -25.80 -6.69
N ARG A 607 43.84 -26.63 -7.74
CA ARG A 607 43.07 -26.50 -9.00
C ARG A 607 42.55 -27.86 -9.47
N THR A 608 41.51 -27.83 -10.26
CA THR A 608 41.07 -28.95 -11.07
C THR A 608 42.11 -29.32 -12.11
N LYS A 609 41.97 -30.48 -12.73
CA LYS A 609 42.85 -30.91 -13.85
C LYS A 609 42.86 -29.90 -15.00
N GLU A 610 41.72 -29.18 -15.16
CA GLU A 610 41.61 -28.14 -16.19
C GLU A 610 42.23 -26.79 -15.76
N GLY A 611 42.67 -26.68 -14.50
CA GLY A 611 43.35 -25.50 -14.00
C GLY A 611 42.46 -24.44 -13.36
N VAL A 612 41.18 -24.70 -13.09
CA VAL A 612 40.29 -23.81 -12.37
C VAL A 612 40.45 -23.97 -10.86
N TYR A 613 40.39 -22.90 -10.09
CA TYR A 613 40.53 -22.95 -8.64
C TYR A 613 39.43 -23.80 -7.97
N TRP A 614 39.86 -24.66 -7.02
CA TRP A 614 38.92 -25.14 -6.00
C TRP A 614 38.46 -23.96 -5.15
N HIS A 615 37.18 -23.98 -4.81
CA HIS A 615 36.66 -22.91 -3.97
C HIS A 615 37.31 -22.87 -2.57
N LYS A 616 37.55 -24.05 -1.97
CA LYS A 616 38.27 -24.23 -0.69
C LYS A 616 38.91 -25.62 -0.66
N ALA A 617 39.92 -25.82 0.19
CA ALA A 617 40.50 -27.15 0.35
C ALA A 617 39.43 -28.23 0.67
N ILE A 618 38.43 -27.92 1.54
CA ILE A 618 37.35 -28.84 1.87
C ILE A 618 36.38 -29.12 0.71
N TYR A 619 36.45 -28.37 -0.36
CA TYR A 619 35.71 -28.57 -1.60
C TYR A 619 36.63 -29.00 -2.74
N ALA A 620 37.42 -30.03 -2.46
CA ALA A 620 38.37 -30.59 -3.42
C ALA A 620 37.70 -30.95 -4.73
N ASN A 621 38.33 -30.61 -5.85
CA ASN A 621 37.88 -30.82 -7.23
C ASN A 621 36.57 -30.09 -7.60
N GLN A 622 36.14 -29.11 -6.80
CA GLN A 622 34.89 -28.40 -7.04
C GLN A 622 35.11 -26.95 -7.49
N VAL A 623 34.47 -26.57 -8.59
CA VAL A 623 34.39 -25.21 -9.10
C VAL A 623 33.02 -24.63 -8.73
N TRP A 624 33.02 -23.55 -8.00
CA TRP A 624 31.84 -22.80 -7.65
C TRP A 624 31.87 -21.42 -8.32
N LEU A 625 30.73 -20.93 -8.81
CA LEU A 625 30.63 -19.58 -9.36
C LEU A 625 31.10 -18.53 -8.34
N ASP A 626 30.83 -18.76 -7.08
CA ASP A 626 31.31 -17.96 -5.93
C ASP A 626 32.83 -17.81 -5.91
N GLY A 627 33.57 -18.90 -6.11
CA GLY A 627 35.02 -18.92 -6.08
C GLY A 627 35.66 -18.02 -7.14
N ILE A 628 35.03 -17.88 -8.30
CA ILE A 628 35.48 -17.00 -9.37
C ILE A 628 35.50 -15.55 -8.90
N PHE A 629 34.43 -15.10 -8.21
CA PHE A 629 34.38 -13.76 -7.64
C PHE A 629 35.32 -13.59 -6.44
N MET A 630 35.44 -14.59 -5.60
CA MET A 630 36.24 -14.48 -4.39
C MET A 630 37.73 -14.35 -4.69
N GLY A 631 38.22 -14.94 -5.81
CA GLY A 631 39.65 -14.94 -6.19
C GLY A 631 40.05 -13.95 -7.28
N LEU A 632 39.35 -13.97 -8.43
CA LEU A 632 39.90 -13.37 -9.65
C LEU A 632 39.92 -11.82 -9.62
N PRO A 633 38.95 -11.07 -9.08
CA PRO A 633 39.02 -9.62 -9.03
C PRO A 633 40.25 -9.09 -8.30
N PHE A 634 40.60 -9.65 -7.15
CA PHE A 634 41.83 -9.28 -6.44
C PHE A 634 43.07 -9.73 -7.23
N TYR A 635 43.06 -10.96 -7.80
CA TYR A 635 44.15 -11.52 -8.56
C TYR A 635 44.56 -10.62 -9.72
N CYS A 636 43.58 -10.16 -10.51
CA CYS A 636 43.80 -9.26 -11.66
C CYS A 636 44.26 -7.86 -11.18
N ASN A 637 43.59 -7.27 -10.23
CA ASN A 637 43.90 -5.92 -9.72
C ASN A 637 45.33 -5.86 -9.13
N TYR A 638 45.66 -6.83 -8.27
CA TYR A 638 47.01 -6.89 -7.69
C TYR A 638 48.11 -7.09 -8.75
N ALA A 639 47.88 -7.97 -9.73
CA ALA A 639 48.84 -8.24 -10.77
C ALA A 639 49.13 -7.00 -11.63
N VAL A 640 48.07 -6.31 -12.07
CA VAL A 640 48.23 -5.11 -12.93
C VAL A 640 48.95 -3.98 -12.17
N GLN A 641 48.68 -3.81 -10.88
CA GLN A 641 49.24 -2.72 -10.10
C GLN A 641 50.68 -3.01 -9.60
N ASN A 642 51.03 -4.28 -9.35
CA ASN A 642 52.24 -4.60 -8.59
C ASN A 642 53.27 -5.47 -9.36
N LEU A 643 52.90 -6.02 -10.52
CA LEU A 643 53.78 -6.88 -11.29
C LEU A 643 54.26 -6.22 -12.60
N LYS A 644 55.42 -6.69 -13.11
CA LYS A 644 55.85 -6.28 -14.43
C LYS A 644 54.84 -6.73 -15.52
N PRO A 645 54.62 -5.96 -16.60
CA PRO A 645 53.56 -6.22 -17.59
C PRO A 645 53.50 -7.66 -18.13
N LYS A 646 54.63 -8.29 -18.42
CA LYS A 646 54.70 -9.69 -18.89
C LYS A 646 54.19 -10.70 -17.85
N LYS A 647 54.39 -10.44 -16.53
CA LYS A 647 53.89 -11.28 -15.45
C LYS A 647 52.40 -11.01 -15.21
N ALA A 648 52.00 -9.73 -15.25
CA ALA A 648 50.60 -9.35 -15.11
C ALA A 648 49.76 -9.98 -16.24
N LYS A 649 50.25 -9.94 -17.51
CA LYS A 649 49.57 -10.58 -18.62
C LYS A 649 49.31 -12.08 -18.40
N LYS A 650 50.29 -12.84 -17.85
CA LYS A 650 50.07 -14.27 -17.54
C LYS A 650 48.96 -14.48 -16.52
N ILE A 651 48.85 -13.60 -15.55
CA ILE A 651 47.75 -13.64 -14.54
C ILE A 651 46.38 -13.34 -15.17
N LEU A 652 46.32 -12.34 -16.06
CA LEU A 652 45.12 -12.02 -16.81
C LEU A 652 44.69 -13.16 -17.72
N ASP A 653 45.66 -13.78 -18.44
CA ASP A 653 45.41 -14.96 -19.30
C ASP A 653 44.79 -16.11 -18.47
N ASP A 654 45.37 -16.42 -17.32
CA ASP A 654 44.91 -17.46 -16.39
C ASP A 654 43.47 -17.13 -15.87
N ALA A 655 43.19 -15.87 -15.51
CA ALA A 655 41.86 -15.45 -15.07
C ALA A 655 40.82 -15.61 -16.18
N VAL A 656 41.14 -15.25 -17.42
CA VAL A 656 40.22 -15.43 -18.56
C VAL A 656 39.96 -16.91 -18.80
N ASP A 657 41.04 -17.76 -18.78
CA ASP A 657 40.88 -19.21 -18.92
C ASP A 657 39.98 -19.82 -17.88
N GLN A 658 40.08 -19.39 -16.61
CA GLN A 658 39.22 -19.87 -15.53
C GLN A 658 37.76 -19.47 -15.75
N MET A 659 37.49 -18.25 -16.21
CA MET A 659 36.12 -17.81 -16.53
C MET A 659 35.52 -18.64 -17.67
N ILE A 660 36.25 -18.86 -18.77
CA ILE A 660 35.78 -19.63 -19.92
C ILE A 660 35.52 -21.10 -19.53
N LYS A 661 36.41 -21.71 -18.76
CA LYS A 661 36.25 -23.10 -18.31
C LYS A 661 35.10 -23.25 -17.35
N THR A 662 34.89 -22.26 -16.49
CA THR A 662 33.71 -22.22 -15.60
C THR A 662 32.43 -22.10 -16.40
N ASP A 663 32.36 -21.22 -17.42
CA ASP A 663 31.23 -21.13 -18.34
C ASP A 663 30.93 -22.51 -18.95
N TYR A 664 31.92 -23.16 -19.54
CA TYR A 664 31.76 -24.46 -20.18
C TYR A 664 31.24 -25.55 -19.23
N ARG A 665 31.70 -25.58 -17.97
CA ARG A 665 31.39 -26.63 -17.01
C ARG A 665 30.06 -26.39 -16.28
N THR A 666 29.63 -25.12 -16.07
CA THR A 666 28.46 -24.82 -15.26
C THR A 666 27.25 -24.42 -16.08
N TYR A 667 27.43 -24.00 -17.33
CA TYR A 667 26.33 -23.61 -18.21
C TYR A 667 25.42 -24.80 -18.55
N ASP A 668 24.14 -24.60 -18.43
CA ASP A 668 23.08 -25.55 -18.75
C ASP A 668 22.28 -25.06 -19.96
N GLU A 669 22.39 -25.75 -21.09
CA GLU A 669 21.76 -25.35 -22.36
C GLU A 669 20.23 -25.36 -22.29
N LYS A 670 19.65 -26.24 -21.48
CA LYS A 670 18.19 -26.37 -21.33
C LYS A 670 17.57 -25.13 -20.69
N THR A 671 18.16 -24.64 -19.61
CA THR A 671 17.70 -23.43 -18.89
C THR A 671 18.35 -22.17 -19.42
N GLN A 672 19.48 -22.26 -20.09
CA GLN A 672 20.36 -21.17 -20.51
C GLN A 672 20.89 -20.39 -19.28
N LEU A 673 21.10 -21.08 -18.17
CA LEU A 673 21.63 -20.53 -16.92
C LEU A 673 22.85 -21.30 -16.46
N TRP A 674 23.60 -20.76 -15.52
CA TRP A 674 24.76 -21.38 -14.89
C TRP A 674 24.37 -22.05 -13.60
N LYS A 675 24.70 -23.34 -13.47
CA LYS A 675 24.49 -24.09 -12.22
C LYS A 675 25.45 -23.58 -11.14
N HIS A 676 25.04 -23.68 -9.87
CA HIS A 676 25.76 -23.11 -8.72
C HIS A 676 27.24 -23.59 -8.68
N ALA A 677 27.47 -24.87 -8.95
CA ALA A 677 28.81 -25.46 -8.95
C ALA A 677 28.91 -26.67 -9.89
N TRP A 678 30.17 -27.10 -10.09
CA TRP A 678 30.55 -28.28 -10.81
C TRP A 678 31.60 -29.08 -10.01
N ASP A 679 31.40 -30.39 -9.90
CA ASP A 679 32.35 -31.34 -9.32
C ASP A 679 33.05 -32.11 -10.44
N GLU A 680 34.38 -31.96 -10.56
CA GLU A 680 35.18 -32.64 -11.57
C GLU A 680 35.13 -34.16 -11.46
N THR A 681 34.92 -34.69 -10.26
CA THR A 681 34.86 -36.13 -10.00
C THR A 681 33.49 -36.74 -10.20
N HIS A 682 32.42 -35.92 -10.24
CA HIS A 682 31.02 -36.33 -10.24
C HIS A 682 30.60 -37.17 -9.03
N GLU A 683 31.44 -37.21 -7.99
CA GLU A 683 31.23 -38.06 -6.82
C GLU A 683 30.40 -37.39 -5.70
N GLN A 684 30.37 -36.05 -5.68
CA GLN A 684 29.63 -35.34 -4.67
C GLN A 684 28.13 -35.72 -4.73
N PHE A 685 27.49 -35.79 -3.57
CA PHE A 685 26.10 -36.23 -3.46
C PHE A 685 25.10 -35.25 -4.10
N TRP A 686 25.44 -33.98 -4.25
CA TRP A 686 24.68 -32.93 -4.91
C TRP A 686 24.93 -32.83 -6.41
N ALA A 687 25.98 -33.48 -6.89
CA ALA A 687 26.41 -33.41 -8.28
C ALA A 687 25.71 -34.46 -9.15
N ASP A 688 25.30 -34.07 -10.33
CA ASP A 688 24.80 -34.95 -11.39
C ASP A 688 25.90 -35.95 -11.77
N LYS A 689 25.55 -37.22 -11.87
CA LYS A 689 26.53 -38.31 -12.09
C LYS A 689 27.09 -38.36 -13.50
N GLU A 690 26.39 -37.76 -14.48
CA GLU A 690 26.84 -37.74 -15.87
C GLU A 690 27.75 -36.53 -16.18
N ASN A 691 27.35 -35.34 -15.65
CA ASN A 691 28.01 -34.09 -16.04
C ASN A 691 28.63 -33.31 -14.89
N GLY A 692 28.47 -33.73 -13.62
CA GLY A 692 29.06 -33.13 -12.43
C GLY A 692 28.41 -31.82 -11.96
N LYS A 693 27.38 -31.34 -12.61
CA LYS A 693 26.75 -30.05 -12.31
C LYS A 693 25.81 -30.18 -11.10
N SER A 694 25.63 -29.10 -10.34
CA SER A 694 24.57 -29.02 -9.33
C SER A 694 23.17 -28.89 -9.98
N GLN A 695 22.13 -29.17 -9.20
CA GLN A 695 20.76 -29.29 -9.74
C GLN A 695 20.21 -27.95 -10.24
N HIS A 696 20.39 -26.88 -9.47
CA HIS A 696 19.71 -25.58 -9.69
C HIS A 696 20.68 -24.43 -9.91
N THR A 697 20.12 -23.34 -10.44
CA THR A 697 20.78 -22.05 -10.54
C THR A 697 20.35 -21.20 -9.34
N TRP A 698 21.24 -21.06 -8.36
CA TRP A 698 21.08 -20.11 -7.28
C TRP A 698 21.45 -18.72 -7.76
N ALA A 699 20.51 -17.76 -7.68
CA ALA A 699 20.65 -16.44 -8.29
C ALA A 699 21.92 -15.70 -7.83
N ARG A 700 22.24 -15.77 -6.53
CA ARG A 700 23.42 -15.11 -5.97
C ARG A 700 24.72 -15.71 -6.48
N ALA A 701 24.80 -17.01 -6.72
CA ALA A 701 25.99 -17.62 -7.32
C ALA A 701 26.24 -17.07 -8.74
N LEU A 702 25.20 -16.98 -9.56
CA LEU A 702 25.28 -16.34 -10.86
C LEU A 702 25.62 -14.85 -10.72
N GLY A 703 25.06 -14.17 -9.71
CA GLY A 703 25.41 -12.78 -9.37
C GLY A 703 26.91 -12.59 -9.13
N TRP A 704 27.51 -13.48 -8.35
CA TRP A 704 28.96 -13.47 -8.13
C TRP A 704 29.75 -13.63 -9.44
N TYR A 705 29.35 -14.54 -10.31
CA TYR A 705 30.02 -14.80 -11.54
C TYR A 705 30.02 -13.60 -12.49
N VAL A 706 28.88 -12.95 -12.69
CA VAL A 706 28.77 -11.75 -13.55
C VAL A 706 29.49 -10.53 -12.94
N MET A 707 29.49 -10.40 -11.62
CA MET A 707 30.28 -9.38 -10.92
C MET A 707 31.80 -9.64 -11.08
N ALA A 708 32.25 -10.89 -11.02
CA ALA A 708 33.65 -11.25 -11.25
C ALA A 708 34.15 -10.79 -12.63
N MET A 709 33.39 -11.08 -13.67
CA MET A 709 33.70 -10.63 -15.03
C MET A 709 33.78 -9.11 -15.11
N THR A 710 32.79 -8.42 -14.54
CA THR A 710 32.72 -6.95 -14.56
C THR A 710 33.90 -6.31 -13.82
N GLU A 711 34.26 -6.80 -12.64
CA GLU A 711 35.37 -6.28 -11.85
C GLU A 711 36.76 -6.65 -12.44
N CYS A 712 36.88 -7.80 -13.09
CA CYS A 712 38.09 -8.15 -13.82
C CYS A 712 38.28 -7.29 -15.08
N LEU A 713 37.19 -6.98 -15.79
CA LEU A 713 37.24 -6.05 -16.94
C LEU A 713 37.70 -4.64 -16.52
N ASP A 714 37.33 -4.19 -15.31
CA ASP A 714 37.81 -2.91 -14.78
C ASP A 714 39.33 -2.90 -14.52
N ALA A 715 39.93 -4.06 -14.20
CA ALA A 715 41.35 -4.22 -13.95
C ALA A 715 42.13 -4.42 -15.25
N MET A 716 41.55 -5.00 -16.30
CA MET A 716 42.19 -5.30 -17.56
C MET A 716 42.47 -4.02 -18.34
N PRO A 717 43.70 -3.81 -18.85
CA PRO A 717 43.98 -2.71 -19.77
C PRO A 717 43.05 -2.74 -20.99
N GLU A 718 42.74 -1.58 -21.55
CA GLU A 718 41.84 -1.47 -22.70
C GLU A 718 42.37 -2.20 -23.95
N ASP A 719 43.69 -2.22 -24.12
CA ASP A 719 44.38 -2.87 -25.20
C ASP A 719 44.68 -4.36 -24.93
N TYR A 720 44.23 -4.93 -23.81
CA TYR A 720 44.44 -6.34 -23.50
C TYR A 720 43.70 -7.25 -24.49
N ALA A 721 44.45 -8.06 -25.25
CA ALA A 721 43.93 -8.78 -26.40
C ALA A 721 42.73 -9.71 -26.15
N ARG A 722 42.62 -10.28 -24.94
CA ARG A 722 41.56 -11.22 -24.58
C ARG A 722 40.37 -10.56 -23.86
N ARG A 723 40.38 -9.24 -23.74
CA ARG A 723 39.29 -8.47 -23.08
C ARG A 723 37.94 -8.74 -23.75
N GLY A 724 37.89 -8.88 -25.08
CA GLY A 724 36.70 -9.19 -25.85
C GLY A 724 36.05 -10.53 -25.49
N GLU A 725 36.87 -11.54 -25.11
CA GLU A 725 36.32 -12.84 -24.67
C GLU A 725 35.49 -12.71 -23.40
N VAL A 726 35.98 -11.95 -22.42
CA VAL A 726 35.24 -11.71 -21.15
C VAL A 726 33.99 -10.88 -21.40
N ILE A 727 34.06 -9.85 -22.28
CA ILE A 727 32.88 -9.07 -22.68
C ILE A 727 31.82 -9.96 -23.33
N SER A 728 32.21 -10.90 -24.17
CA SER A 728 31.29 -11.84 -24.82
C SER A 728 30.61 -12.78 -23.81
N LEU A 729 31.37 -13.31 -22.83
CA LEU A 729 30.83 -14.11 -21.75
C LEU A 729 29.85 -13.31 -20.90
N LEU A 730 30.20 -12.08 -20.57
CA LEU A 730 29.30 -11.20 -19.78
C LEU A 730 28.00 -10.93 -20.53
N ASN A 731 28.06 -10.64 -21.82
CA ASN A 731 26.87 -10.44 -22.66
C ASN A 731 25.99 -11.70 -22.67
N LYS A 732 26.55 -12.88 -22.89
CA LYS A 732 25.85 -14.17 -22.84
C LYS A 732 25.14 -14.37 -21.50
N ALA A 733 25.81 -14.09 -20.39
CA ALA A 733 25.24 -14.23 -19.06
C ALA A 733 24.11 -13.22 -18.79
N MET A 734 24.31 -11.97 -19.21
CA MET A 734 23.31 -10.93 -18.96
C MET A 734 22.06 -11.05 -19.85
N GLU A 735 22.16 -11.62 -21.05
CA GLU A 735 20.99 -12.03 -21.84
C GLU A 735 20.10 -13.00 -21.05
N SER A 736 20.73 -14.01 -20.46
CA SER A 736 20.01 -15.01 -19.64
C SER A 736 19.43 -14.37 -18.37
N VAL A 737 20.21 -13.54 -17.68
CA VAL A 737 19.73 -12.82 -16.48
C VAL A 737 18.47 -11.99 -16.80
N VAL A 738 18.50 -11.20 -17.87
CA VAL A 738 17.33 -10.38 -18.28
C VAL A 738 16.14 -11.23 -18.70
N LYS A 739 16.37 -12.37 -19.34
CA LYS A 739 15.30 -13.32 -19.69
C LYS A 739 14.51 -13.82 -18.47
N TYR A 740 15.17 -13.99 -17.32
CA TYR A 740 14.57 -14.45 -16.07
C TYR A 740 14.14 -13.32 -15.13
N GLN A 741 14.28 -12.06 -15.54
CA GLN A 741 13.80 -10.91 -14.77
C GLN A 741 12.27 -10.96 -14.64
N ASP A 742 11.74 -10.89 -13.43
CA ASP A 742 10.29 -10.85 -13.22
C ASP A 742 9.67 -9.62 -13.89
N LYS A 743 8.68 -9.86 -14.75
CA LYS A 743 8.10 -8.81 -15.59
C LYS A 743 7.35 -7.76 -14.78
N LYS A 744 6.78 -8.16 -13.63
CA LYS A 744 5.96 -7.30 -12.79
C LYS A 744 6.80 -6.45 -11.85
N THR A 745 7.78 -7.06 -11.19
CA THR A 745 8.57 -6.40 -10.14
C THR A 745 9.91 -5.89 -10.61
N GLY A 746 10.47 -6.47 -11.68
CA GLY A 746 11.77 -6.10 -12.19
C GLY A 746 12.96 -6.75 -11.48
N VAL A 747 12.74 -7.59 -10.48
CA VAL A 747 13.77 -8.28 -9.69
C VAL A 747 13.75 -9.79 -9.95
N TRP A 748 14.57 -10.58 -9.25
CA TRP A 748 14.72 -12.01 -9.50
C TRP A 748 14.38 -12.85 -8.28
N TYR A 749 13.98 -14.10 -8.55
CA TYR A 749 13.76 -15.14 -7.54
C TYR A 749 15.09 -15.77 -7.08
N ASP A 750 15.14 -16.28 -5.84
CA ASP A 750 16.34 -16.87 -5.24
C ASP A 750 16.84 -18.07 -6.04
N VAL A 751 15.96 -18.95 -6.50
CA VAL A 751 16.30 -20.07 -7.40
C VAL A 751 15.71 -19.81 -8.78
N MET A 752 16.55 -19.45 -9.74
CA MET A 752 16.10 -18.84 -11.00
C MET A 752 15.36 -19.83 -11.92
N ASP A 753 15.71 -21.11 -11.90
CA ASP A 753 15.19 -22.15 -12.78
C ASP A 753 13.96 -22.91 -12.22
N VAL A 754 13.40 -22.48 -11.09
CA VAL A 754 12.28 -23.15 -10.43
C VAL A 754 11.06 -22.23 -10.31
N LYS A 755 9.90 -22.71 -10.79
CA LYS A 755 8.60 -22.07 -10.60
C LYS A 755 7.83 -22.82 -9.51
N ASP A 756 7.95 -22.38 -8.29
CA ASP A 756 7.27 -22.92 -7.11
C ASP A 756 6.78 -21.75 -6.23
N PRO A 757 5.58 -21.80 -5.64
CA PRO A 757 5.06 -20.72 -4.79
C PRO A 757 5.92 -20.39 -3.56
N ARG A 758 6.77 -21.31 -3.10
CA ARG A 758 7.71 -21.10 -1.99
C ARG A 758 8.95 -20.30 -2.40
N ASN A 759 9.23 -20.19 -3.70
CA ASN A 759 10.34 -19.40 -4.20
C ASN A 759 10.03 -17.91 -4.02
N TYR A 760 10.99 -17.16 -3.52
CA TYR A 760 10.80 -15.76 -3.17
C TYR A 760 11.67 -14.82 -3.98
N LEU A 761 11.24 -13.57 -4.14
CA LEU A 761 12.06 -12.49 -4.73
C LEU A 761 13.19 -12.16 -3.76
N GLU A 762 14.44 -12.17 -4.25
CA GLU A 762 15.64 -12.12 -3.43
C GLU A 762 16.45 -10.85 -3.73
N SER A 763 16.87 -10.15 -2.68
CA SER A 763 17.45 -8.81 -2.83
C SER A 763 18.94 -8.81 -3.16
N THR A 764 19.73 -9.78 -2.69
CA THR A 764 21.18 -9.75 -2.88
C THR A 764 21.56 -9.97 -4.33
N ALA A 765 21.02 -11.00 -4.98
CA ALA A 765 21.23 -11.26 -6.40
C ALA A 765 20.63 -10.16 -7.27
N SER A 766 19.44 -9.67 -6.91
CA SER A 766 18.81 -8.56 -7.64
C SER A 766 19.69 -7.30 -7.63
N SER A 767 20.33 -7.00 -6.50
CA SER A 767 21.29 -5.88 -6.38
C SER A 767 22.55 -6.09 -7.22
N MET A 768 23.07 -7.31 -7.25
CA MET A 768 24.23 -7.69 -8.07
C MET A 768 23.93 -7.53 -9.57
N PHE A 769 22.78 -8.06 -10.01
CA PHE A 769 22.39 -7.97 -11.41
C PHE A 769 22.12 -6.51 -11.83
N ALA A 770 21.43 -5.72 -10.99
CA ALA A 770 21.22 -4.29 -11.24
C ALA A 770 22.56 -3.54 -11.40
N TYR A 771 23.49 -3.76 -10.48
CA TYR A 771 24.84 -3.18 -10.56
C TYR A 771 25.54 -3.53 -11.87
N VAL A 772 25.59 -4.81 -12.23
CA VAL A 772 26.29 -5.26 -13.44
C VAL A 772 25.64 -4.72 -14.71
N LEU A 773 24.29 -4.69 -14.78
CA LEU A 773 23.57 -4.13 -15.91
C LEU A 773 23.88 -2.65 -16.13
N LEU A 774 23.83 -1.86 -15.05
CA LEU A 774 24.05 -0.41 -15.09
C LEU A 774 25.52 -0.07 -15.36
N LYS A 775 26.44 -0.69 -14.63
CA LYS A 775 27.89 -0.48 -14.82
C LYS A 775 28.38 -0.98 -16.16
N GLY A 776 27.92 -2.16 -16.58
CA GLY A 776 28.30 -2.73 -17.88
C GLY A 776 27.93 -1.81 -19.05
N TYR A 777 26.74 -1.17 -18.98
CA TYR A 777 26.37 -0.15 -19.94
C TYR A 777 27.28 1.09 -19.86
N ARG A 778 27.45 1.67 -18.68
CA ARG A 778 28.29 2.87 -18.51
C ARG A 778 29.73 2.65 -18.97
N LYS A 779 30.26 1.45 -18.80
CA LYS A 779 31.62 1.07 -19.22
C LYS A 779 31.70 0.59 -20.67
N GLY A 780 30.61 0.54 -21.41
CA GLY A 780 30.57 0.06 -22.79
C GLY A 780 30.72 -1.45 -22.95
N TYR A 781 30.56 -2.24 -21.87
CA TYR A 781 30.60 -3.72 -21.96
C TYR A 781 29.25 -4.28 -22.44
N LEU A 782 28.16 -3.60 -22.14
CA LEU A 782 26.77 -3.98 -22.43
C LEU A 782 26.07 -2.89 -23.24
N SER A 783 25.09 -3.26 -24.06
CA SER A 783 24.29 -2.33 -24.85
C SER A 783 23.17 -1.66 -24.06
N GLU A 784 22.49 -0.68 -24.67
CA GLU A 784 21.44 0.15 -24.04
C GLU A 784 20.26 -0.65 -23.46
N LYS A 785 19.85 -1.75 -24.11
CA LYS A 785 18.77 -2.61 -23.60
C LYS A 785 19.04 -3.14 -22.19
N PHE A 786 20.30 -3.35 -21.85
CA PHE A 786 20.71 -3.79 -20.53
C PHE A 786 20.64 -2.66 -19.49
N ARG A 787 20.90 -1.40 -19.89
CA ARG A 787 20.66 -0.25 -19.02
C ARG A 787 19.21 -0.18 -18.60
N ASP A 788 18.26 -0.33 -19.53
CA ASP A 788 16.85 -0.24 -19.24
C ASP A 788 16.37 -1.36 -18.31
N ALA A 789 16.90 -2.58 -18.50
CA ALA A 789 16.69 -3.69 -17.57
C ALA A 789 17.28 -3.38 -16.17
N GLY A 790 18.46 -2.76 -16.11
CA GLY A 790 19.11 -2.33 -14.87
C GLY A 790 18.31 -1.25 -14.12
N VAL A 791 17.80 -0.25 -14.84
CA VAL A 791 16.92 0.80 -14.27
C VAL A 791 15.62 0.19 -13.71
N LYS A 792 15.02 -0.73 -14.48
CA LYS A 792 13.83 -1.46 -14.02
C LYS A 792 14.13 -2.29 -12.76
N ALA A 793 15.28 -2.96 -12.73
CA ALA A 793 15.72 -3.75 -11.57
C ALA A 793 15.92 -2.86 -10.34
N TYR A 794 16.63 -1.75 -10.48
CA TYR A 794 16.87 -0.83 -9.39
C TYR A 794 15.58 -0.27 -8.79
N LYS A 795 14.62 0.17 -9.63
CA LYS A 795 13.30 0.60 -9.18
C LYS A 795 12.55 -0.53 -8.46
N GLY A 796 12.66 -1.75 -8.99
CA GLY A 796 12.08 -2.93 -8.36
C GLY A 796 12.70 -3.24 -6.99
N ILE A 797 14.00 -3.06 -6.81
CA ILE A 797 14.68 -3.21 -5.51
C ILE A 797 14.15 -2.20 -4.51
N ILE A 798 14.03 -0.92 -4.91
CA ILE A 798 13.45 0.11 -4.04
C ILE A 798 12.02 -0.27 -3.60
N ASP A 799 11.18 -0.67 -4.55
CA ASP A 799 9.77 -0.98 -4.29
C ASP A 799 9.57 -2.27 -3.48
N GLN A 800 10.45 -3.27 -3.61
CA GLN A 800 10.25 -4.60 -3.02
C GLN A 800 11.07 -4.86 -1.76
N PHE A 801 12.21 -4.18 -1.61
CA PHE A 801 13.20 -4.54 -0.61
C PHE A 801 13.68 -3.39 0.27
N ILE A 802 13.54 -2.12 -0.13
CA ILE A 802 13.92 -1.01 0.73
C ILE A 802 12.79 -0.68 1.70
N GLN A 803 13.13 -0.72 2.98
CA GLN A 803 12.26 -0.33 4.07
C GLN A 803 12.84 0.88 4.78
N VAL A 804 12.05 1.93 4.96
CA VAL A 804 12.42 3.07 5.80
C VAL A 804 11.97 2.77 7.24
N ASN A 805 12.92 2.77 8.16
CA ASN A 805 12.66 2.49 9.58
C ASN A 805 12.10 3.74 10.32
N PRO A 806 11.49 3.57 11.50
CA PRO A 806 10.96 4.71 12.27
C PRO A 806 12.00 5.76 12.67
N ASP A 807 13.27 5.36 12.80
CA ASP A 807 14.41 6.25 13.07
C ASP A 807 14.97 6.93 11.80
N LYS A 808 14.30 6.75 10.67
CA LYS A 808 14.69 7.21 9.33
C LYS A 808 15.94 6.55 8.76
N THR A 809 16.49 5.50 9.36
CA THR A 809 17.45 4.64 8.66
C THR A 809 16.73 3.80 7.59
N ILE A 810 17.47 3.26 6.63
CA ILE A 810 16.91 2.31 5.66
C ILE A 810 17.48 0.92 5.85
N SER A 811 16.66 -0.08 5.57
CA SER A 811 17.05 -1.49 5.54
C SER A 811 16.86 -2.08 4.16
N LEU A 812 17.80 -2.93 3.72
CA LEU A 812 17.65 -3.81 2.57
C LEU A 812 17.09 -5.15 3.08
N THR A 813 15.85 -5.42 2.78
CA THR A 813 15.13 -6.62 3.28
C THR A 813 15.22 -7.81 2.32
N LYS A 814 14.78 -9.00 2.78
CA LYS A 814 14.69 -10.23 1.99
C LYS A 814 16.02 -10.70 1.36
N CYS A 815 17.11 -10.58 2.09
CA CYS A 815 18.39 -11.17 1.70
C CYS A 815 18.42 -12.64 2.07
N CYS A 816 18.76 -13.53 1.15
CA CYS A 816 19.14 -14.90 1.49
C CYS A 816 20.39 -14.88 2.39
N SER A 817 20.30 -15.40 3.59
CA SER A 817 21.41 -15.34 4.56
C SER A 817 22.62 -16.12 4.06
N VAL A 818 22.42 -17.35 3.63
CA VAL A 818 23.50 -18.22 3.12
C VAL A 818 22.89 -19.34 2.28
N SER A 819 23.55 -19.69 1.19
CA SER A 819 23.34 -20.98 0.53
C SER A 819 24.68 -21.52 0.07
N GLY A 820 24.78 -22.82 -0.09
CA GLY A 820 25.98 -23.49 -0.52
C GLY A 820 25.72 -24.97 -0.75
N LEU A 821 26.72 -25.66 -1.24
CA LEU A 821 26.68 -27.09 -1.43
C LEU A 821 27.57 -27.73 -0.35
N GLY A 822 27.10 -28.78 0.29
CA GLY A 822 27.85 -29.38 1.35
C GLY A 822 29.11 -30.04 0.86
N PRO A 823 30.19 -30.09 1.69
CA PRO A 823 31.23 -31.06 1.40
C PRO A 823 30.67 -32.45 1.74
N GLY A 824 30.78 -33.39 0.81
CA GLY A 824 30.71 -34.81 1.11
C GLY A 824 31.97 -35.28 1.86
N PRO A 825 32.16 -36.59 2.11
CA PRO A 825 33.39 -37.11 2.64
C PRO A 825 34.60 -36.76 1.76
N GLY A 826 35.74 -36.44 2.35
CA GLY A 826 36.94 -36.06 1.64
C GLY A 826 38.15 -35.80 2.54
N PRO A 827 39.39 -35.72 2.00
CA PRO A 827 40.61 -35.69 2.78
C PRO A 827 40.74 -34.45 3.70
N TYR A 828 40.11 -33.36 3.37
CA TYR A 828 40.13 -32.12 4.17
C TYR A 828 38.83 -31.89 4.95
N VAL A 829 37.87 -32.83 4.89
CA VAL A 829 36.54 -32.66 5.46
C VAL A 829 36.45 -33.35 6.82
N LYS A 830 36.43 -32.55 7.90
CA LYS A 830 36.27 -33.10 9.27
C LYS A 830 34.84 -33.62 9.53
N LYS A 831 33.84 -32.95 8.95
CA LYS A 831 32.43 -33.31 9.10
C LYS A 831 31.68 -33.01 7.80
N PRO A 832 31.19 -34.04 7.09
CA PRO A 832 30.32 -33.84 5.93
C PRO A 832 29.05 -33.10 6.28
N ASN A 833 28.50 -32.35 5.32
CA ASN A 833 27.25 -31.60 5.47
C ASN A 833 26.24 -31.99 4.40
N PHE A 834 25.55 -33.08 4.61
CA PHE A 834 24.56 -33.61 3.68
C PHE A 834 23.26 -32.80 3.61
N LYS A 835 23.01 -31.88 4.58
CA LYS A 835 21.84 -30.98 4.52
C LYS A 835 21.89 -30.09 3.27
N ARG A 836 23.08 -29.68 2.84
CA ARG A 836 23.32 -28.82 1.69
C ARG A 836 23.41 -29.61 0.40
N ASP A 837 22.31 -30.26 0.02
CA ASP A 837 22.23 -31.19 -1.11
C ASP A 837 21.96 -30.54 -2.46
N GLY A 838 21.84 -29.21 -2.52
CA GLY A 838 21.56 -28.47 -3.74
C GLY A 838 20.13 -28.60 -4.28
N SER A 839 19.25 -29.27 -3.56
CA SER A 839 17.83 -29.37 -3.93
C SER A 839 17.09 -28.05 -3.71
N PHE A 840 15.99 -27.86 -4.41
CA PHE A 840 15.13 -26.70 -4.18
C PHE A 840 14.63 -26.61 -2.72
N ASN A 841 14.28 -27.73 -2.13
CA ASN A 841 13.88 -27.80 -0.72
C ASN A 841 14.97 -27.30 0.22
N TYR A 842 16.22 -27.64 -0.06
CA TYR A 842 17.35 -27.12 0.71
C TYR A 842 17.45 -25.60 0.59
N TYR A 843 17.44 -25.04 -0.63
CA TYR A 843 17.50 -23.57 -0.81
C TYR A 843 16.38 -22.85 -0.06
N MET A 844 15.15 -23.36 -0.11
CA MET A 844 14.02 -22.79 0.60
C MET A 844 14.08 -22.98 2.14
N SER A 845 14.99 -23.80 2.65
CA SER A 845 15.21 -24.00 4.10
C SER A 845 16.22 -23.04 4.72
N GLU A 846 16.95 -22.28 3.90
CA GLU A 846 17.92 -21.31 4.39
C GLU A 846 17.22 -20.02 4.86
N PRO A 847 17.69 -19.39 5.95
CA PRO A 847 17.01 -18.23 6.50
C PRO A 847 17.13 -16.98 5.60
N ILE A 848 16.08 -16.17 5.62
CA ILE A 848 16.04 -14.84 5.04
C ILE A 848 16.34 -13.83 6.14
N ARG A 849 17.12 -12.82 5.88
CA ARG A 849 17.42 -11.74 6.83
C ARG A 849 17.49 -10.38 6.13
N ASP A 850 17.47 -9.33 6.91
CA ASP A 850 17.64 -7.97 6.42
C ASP A 850 19.11 -7.52 6.58
N ASN A 851 19.52 -6.54 5.78
CA ASN A 851 20.84 -5.90 5.85
C ASN A 851 22.02 -6.88 5.78
N ASP A 852 21.88 -7.93 4.96
CA ASP A 852 22.99 -8.83 4.70
C ASP A 852 24.06 -8.10 3.87
N ALA A 853 25.29 -8.07 4.35
CA ALA A 853 26.42 -7.40 3.70
C ALA A 853 26.62 -7.80 2.23
N LYS A 854 26.24 -9.04 1.86
CA LYS A 854 26.29 -9.54 0.47
C LYS A 854 25.29 -8.86 -0.45
N GLY A 855 24.25 -8.24 0.11
CA GLY A 855 23.27 -7.43 -0.62
C GLY A 855 23.54 -5.93 -0.50
N VAL A 856 23.93 -5.49 0.69
CA VAL A 856 24.17 -4.07 1.02
C VAL A 856 25.24 -3.47 0.10
N GLY A 857 26.41 -4.10 -0.02
CA GLY A 857 27.48 -3.63 -0.91
C GLY A 857 27.04 -3.50 -2.36
N PRO A 858 26.50 -4.55 -3.00
CA PRO A 858 25.97 -4.49 -4.36
C PRO A 858 24.83 -3.48 -4.56
N PHE A 859 23.96 -3.28 -3.58
CA PHE A 859 22.91 -2.25 -3.68
C PHE A 859 23.50 -0.83 -3.64
N ILE A 860 24.49 -0.59 -2.78
CA ILE A 860 25.23 0.70 -2.77
C ILE A 860 25.85 0.94 -4.15
N TRP A 861 26.49 -0.05 -4.74
CA TRP A 861 27.05 0.08 -6.09
C TRP A 861 25.99 0.30 -7.17
N ALA A 862 24.88 -0.40 -7.14
CA ALA A 862 23.77 -0.18 -8.08
C ALA A 862 23.21 1.26 -7.95
N SER A 863 23.10 1.76 -6.72
CA SER A 863 22.66 3.13 -6.44
C SER A 863 23.64 4.14 -7.01
N LEU A 864 24.93 3.96 -6.75
CA LEU A 864 25.99 4.83 -7.32
C LEU A 864 25.96 4.83 -8.85
N GLU A 865 25.72 3.70 -9.50
CA GLU A 865 25.61 3.66 -10.96
C GLU A 865 24.42 4.44 -11.49
N MET A 866 23.28 4.42 -10.81
CA MET A 866 22.10 5.26 -11.12
C MET A 866 22.43 6.75 -10.95
N GLU A 867 23.12 7.08 -9.87
CA GLU A 867 23.51 8.45 -9.51
C GLU A 867 24.54 9.04 -10.47
N MET A 868 25.59 8.27 -10.81
CA MET A 868 26.63 8.67 -11.80
C MET A 868 26.06 8.93 -13.19
N GLN A 869 25.03 8.18 -13.57
CA GLN A 869 24.40 8.30 -14.90
C GLN A 869 23.19 9.27 -14.88
N GLY A 870 22.84 9.88 -13.74
CA GLY A 870 21.69 10.79 -13.61
C GLY A 870 20.33 10.12 -13.83
N LEU A 871 20.23 8.82 -13.61
CA LEU A 871 19.03 7.99 -13.84
C LEU A 871 18.09 7.90 -12.61
N ASN A 872 18.49 8.50 -11.50
CA ASN A 872 17.77 8.53 -10.22
C ASN A 872 16.82 9.74 -10.06
N LYS A 873 16.71 10.58 -11.10
CA LYS A 873 15.87 11.80 -11.12
C LYS A 873 14.40 11.52 -11.44
#